data_3d8c15d34f220b6480b760eb0784540e
#
_entry.id   3d8c15d34f220b6480b760eb0784540e
#
_cell.length_a   1.000
_cell.length_b   1.000
_cell.length_c   1.000
_cell.angle_alpha   90.00
_cell.angle_beta   90.00
_cell.angle_gamma   90.00
#
_symmetry.space_group_name_H-M   'P 1'
#
loop_
_entity.id
_entity.type
_entity.pdbx_description
1 polymer ?
#
loop_
_entity_poly.entity_id
_entity_poly.type
_entity_poly.pdbx_seq_one_letter_code
_entity_poly.pdbx_strand_id
1 'polypeptide(L)'
;LKLISTVLCASLLAAAAARGEEGMWMPGQIPDLAPELAAAGMELDPARLADLTGDPMGAVISLGGCTASFVSPEGLIVTNHHCVYGSVQFNSTPERDLIQNGFLAATRADELPAAPGSYVYVTTGIRDVTADVLQGLEPGIEDAERARRVERRQRELVDACEAPGGRRCRVADFYEGSQFLETTQLEIRDVRLVYASAEGIGNFGGEVDNWMWPRHTGDFGFLRAYVSPGGEPADPSADNVPYRPKHWLKVATKGVQPGDLAWIPGYPGKTYRYRTQDEVASARAVTMPVFVRLAKDLIAILERENQRGKAVEIANYGRIRGYANAMKKYEGVLLGSRDGSLEAQRAGRERRIAELLASDPALAAQLGDPVAALAALNAEKRRTEHRDQVLDALTRFGSVMLSQATTLQRLAEERPKPDLDREDTYRERDRSRLMQGIARAQRSIEPQSDRAGLRHVLGLAVQLPADQRIAALDERLAATGKASDGERIEAFLDSLYAGTRTAEIEVRRAMAKESTEQLAARGDSMIDLARALAPVAAERRARDRALEGATLRVRPAYMKALQKLAHGRLYPDANSTLRFTWGKVSGYQPRDAVAYAPRTTLAGVLEKATGEEPFDAPAALLAAAKSIPPGYLDPALGSVPVDFLSTCDITGGNSGSPTLNGRGELVGLAFDGNWEGMVSDYLYDPDVVRTIHVDVVYMRWVMDEVDRAHHLLREMGLPVLTDN
;
A
#
# COMPACT_ATOMS: atom_id res chain seq x y z
N LEU A 1 -5.10 -20.97 -57.68
CA LEU A 1 -4.35 -21.57 -56.53
C LEU A 1 -3.27 -20.65 -55.95
N LYS A 2 -2.99 -19.48 -56.53
CA LYS A 2 -1.96 -18.51 -56.01
C LYS A 2 -2.56 -17.34 -55.26
N LEU A 3 -3.90 -17.15 -55.22
CA LEU A 3 -4.54 -16.07 -54.47
C LEU A 3 -4.99 -16.43 -53.06
N ILE A 4 -4.99 -17.70 -52.67
CA ILE A 4 -5.43 -18.17 -51.33
C ILE A 4 -4.27 -18.17 -50.33
N SER A 5 -3.01 -18.24 -50.78
CA SER A 5 -1.85 -18.24 -49.88
C SER A 5 -1.45 -16.88 -49.33
N THR A 6 -1.91 -15.77 -49.91
CA THR A 6 -1.53 -14.41 -49.47
C THR A 6 -2.46 -13.83 -48.41
N VAL A 7 -3.66 -14.39 -48.25
CA VAL A 7 -4.63 -13.93 -47.24
C VAL A 7 -4.40 -14.64 -45.90
N LEU A 8 -3.80 -15.84 -45.86
CA LEU A 8 -3.52 -16.57 -44.64
C LEU A 8 -2.29 -16.07 -43.87
N CYS A 9 -1.34 -15.38 -44.54
CA CYS A 9 -0.18 -14.78 -43.86
C CYS A 9 -0.46 -13.42 -43.22
N ALA A 10 -1.48 -12.68 -43.70
CA ALA A 10 -1.86 -11.38 -43.14
C ALA A 10 -2.68 -11.53 -41.82
N SER A 11 -3.34 -12.67 -41.64
CA SER A 11 -4.15 -12.92 -40.41
C SER A 11 -3.33 -13.47 -39.23
N LEU A 12 -2.10 -13.91 -39.45
CA LEU A 12 -1.22 -14.41 -38.38
C LEU A 12 -0.33 -13.31 -37.75
N LEU A 13 -0.22 -12.14 -38.39
CA LEU A 13 0.53 -10.99 -37.86
C LEU A 13 -0.33 -10.06 -36.98
N ALA A 14 -1.65 -10.22 -36.98
CA ALA A 14 -2.55 -9.41 -36.17
C ALA A 14 -2.82 -9.96 -34.74
N ALA A 15 -2.37 -11.18 -34.44
CA ALA A 15 -2.61 -11.82 -33.15
C ALA A 15 -1.47 -11.63 -32.11
N ALA A 16 -0.39 -10.93 -32.47
CA ALA A 16 0.75 -10.69 -31.55
C ALA A 16 0.66 -9.35 -30.77
N ALA A 17 -0.44 -8.63 -30.84
CA ALA A 17 -0.50 -7.22 -30.41
C ALA A 17 -1.35 -6.94 -29.17
N ALA A 18 -1.54 -7.88 -28.25
CA ALA A 18 -2.34 -7.61 -27.04
C ALA A 18 -1.80 -8.25 -25.75
N ARG A 19 -0.49 -8.39 -25.63
CA ARG A 19 0.09 -8.73 -24.31
C ARG A 19 0.35 -7.46 -23.55
N GLY A 20 -0.21 -7.37 -22.32
CA GLY A 20 0.14 -6.31 -21.38
C GLY A 20 1.64 -6.36 -21.09
N GLU A 21 2.21 -5.20 -20.84
CA GLU A 21 3.65 -5.09 -20.58
C GLU A 21 3.87 -5.17 -19.06
N GLU A 22 4.62 -6.18 -18.63
CA GLU A 22 5.11 -6.27 -17.25
C GLU A 22 5.98 -5.06 -16.93
N GLY A 23 5.76 -4.43 -15.77
CA GLY A 23 6.70 -3.48 -15.21
C GLY A 23 6.08 -2.24 -14.60
N MET A 24 6.66 -1.85 -13.46
CA MET A 24 6.45 -0.56 -12.78
C MET A 24 7.70 0.28 -13.01
N TRP A 25 7.76 0.89 -14.19
CA TRP A 25 8.96 1.55 -14.72
C TRP A 25 9.25 2.84 -13.96
N MET A 26 10.53 3.13 -13.80
CA MET A 26 10.95 4.44 -13.32
C MET A 26 10.67 5.50 -14.40
N PRO A 27 10.27 6.72 -14.03
CA PRO A 27 10.03 7.78 -15.00
C PRO A 27 11.20 8.02 -15.96
N GLY A 28 12.44 7.95 -15.47
CA GLY A 28 13.64 8.06 -16.33
C GLY A 28 13.81 6.94 -17.36
N GLN A 29 13.07 5.84 -17.28
CA GLN A 29 13.09 4.74 -18.26
C GLN A 29 11.99 4.87 -19.32
N ILE A 30 11.03 5.77 -19.16
CA ILE A 30 9.88 5.92 -20.09
C ILE A 30 10.34 6.27 -21.51
N PRO A 31 11.35 7.12 -21.75
CA PRO A 31 11.84 7.38 -23.10
C PRO A 31 12.32 6.13 -23.85
N ASP A 32 12.84 5.14 -23.15
CA ASP A 32 13.29 3.87 -23.74
C ASP A 32 12.11 2.98 -24.19
N LEU A 33 10.89 3.30 -23.75
CA LEU A 33 9.63 2.62 -24.12
C LEU A 33 8.88 3.33 -25.24
N ALA A 34 9.44 4.41 -25.81
CA ALA A 34 8.75 5.26 -26.78
C ALA A 34 8.15 4.51 -27.99
N PRO A 35 8.84 3.53 -28.62
CA PRO A 35 8.26 2.80 -29.74
C PRO A 35 7.03 1.97 -29.35
N GLU A 36 7.08 1.31 -28.21
CA GLU A 36 6.00 0.47 -27.68
C GLU A 36 4.80 1.32 -27.26
N LEU A 37 5.03 2.43 -26.58
CA LEU A 37 4.00 3.38 -26.18
C LEU A 37 3.28 4.02 -27.38
N ALA A 38 4.03 4.42 -28.40
CA ALA A 38 3.46 4.95 -29.64
C ALA A 38 2.59 3.90 -30.36
N ALA A 39 3.08 2.64 -30.44
CA ALA A 39 2.30 1.53 -31.01
C ALA A 39 1.05 1.18 -30.20
N ALA A 40 1.05 1.44 -28.89
CA ALA A 40 -0.10 1.26 -28.01
C ALA A 40 -1.14 2.38 -28.11
N GLY A 41 -0.80 3.54 -28.69
CA GLY A 41 -1.70 4.69 -28.84
C GLY A 41 -1.37 5.89 -27.95
N MET A 42 -0.13 5.98 -27.43
CA MET A 42 0.34 7.16 -26.70
C MET A 42 0.50 8.34 -27.67
N GLU A 43 -0.19 9.43 -27.38
CA GLU A 43 -0.12 10.67 -28.16
C GLU A 43 0.84 11.70 -27.53
N LEU A 44 1.16 11.53 -26.24
CA LEU A 44 2.13 12.37 -25.54
C LEU A 44 3.56 11.94 -25.85
N ASP A 45 4.46 12.90 -25.87
CA ASP A 45 5.90 12.62 -25.97
C ASP A 45 6.37 11.90 -24.70
N PRO A 46 6.89 10.67 -24.79
CA PRO A 46 7.41 9.92 -23.65
C PRO A 46 8.51 10.65 -22.87
N ALA A 47 9.28 11.52 -23.52
CA ALA A 47 10.29 12.34 -22.84
C ALA A 47 9.68 13.33 -21.84
N ARG A 48 8.47 13.83 -22.08
CA ARG A 48 7.75 14.67 -21.11
C ARG A 48 7.32 13.90 -19.86
N LEU A 49 7.04 12.60 -19.99
CA LEU A 49 6.63 11.76 -18.88
C LEU A 49 7.81 11.40 -17.95
N ALA A 50 9.04 11.61 -18.39
CA ALA A 50 10.24 11.45 -17.55
C ALA A 50 10.42 12.62 -16.55
N ASP A 51 9.82 13.79 -16.82
CA ASP A 51 9.83 14.93 -15.91
C ASP A 51 8.71 14.81 -14.87
N LEU A 52 9.08 14.42 -13.65
CA LEU A 52 8.15 14.24 -12.53
C LEU A 52 7.46 15.53 -12.07
N THR A 53 7.99 16.69 -12.45
CA THR A 53 7.47 18.01 -12.06
C THR A 53 6.71 18.69 -13.19
N GLY A 54 6.74 18.09 -14.38
CA GLY A 54 6.07 18.56 -15.60
C GLY A 54 4.64 18.01 -15.73
N ASP A 55 3.93 18.51 -16.75
CA ASP A 55 2.59 18.03 -17.11
C ASP A 55 2.67 16.70 -17.91
N PRO A 56 1.90 15.67 -17.56
CA PRO A 56 0.90 15.57 -16.48
C PRO A 56 1.45 15.00 -15.16
N MET A 57 2.71 14.53 -15.11
CA MET A 57 3.28 13.83 -13.97
C MET A 57 3.27 14.64 -12.68
N GLY A 58 3.47 15.96 -12.78
CA GLY A 58 3.44 16.89 -11.63
C GLY A 58 2.06 17.07 -10.98
N ALA A 59 0.99 16.55 -11.61
CA ALA A 59 -0.33 16.51 -11.00
C ALA A 59 -0.53 15.30 -10.08
N VAL A 60 0.35 14.28 -10.16
CA VAL A 60 0.23 13.02 -9.43
C VAL A 60 0.95 13.12 -8.08
N ILE A 61 0.25 12.80 -7.02
CA ILE A 61 0.70 13.03 -5.63
C ILE A 61 0.54 11.77 -4.79
N SER A 62 1.29 11.70 -3.69
CA SER A 62 1.17 10.63 -2.72
C SER A 62 0.39 11.07 -1.48
N LEU A 63 -0.47 10.19 -0.96
CA LEU A 63 -1.13 10.31 0.33
C LEU A 63 -0.42 9.48 1.42
N GLY A 64 0.77 8.95 1.14
CA GLY A 64 1.55 8.13 2.07
C GLY A 64 1.21 6.63 2.09
N GLY A 65 0.07 6.24 1.56
CA GLY A 65 -0.40 4.83 1.44
C GLY A 65 -1.26 4.61 0.21
N CYS A 66 -1.74 5.69 -0.37
CA CYS A 66 -2.49 5.76 -1.62
C CYS A 66 -1.83 6.77 -2.57
N THR A 67 -2.20 6.69 -3.82
CA THR A 67 -1.93 7.71 -4.85
C THR A 67 -3.15 8.61 -5.00
N ALA A 68 -2.96 9.83 -5.47
CA ALA A 68 -4.02 10.78 -5.78
C ALA A 68 -3.55 11.74 -6.89
N SER A 69 -4.46 12.60 -7.36
CA SER A 69 -4.12 13.59 -8.38
C SER A 69 -4.87 14.89 -8.20
N PHE A 70 -4.22 16.01 -8.47
CA PHE A 70 -4.92 17.27 -8.63
C PHE A 70 -5.77 17.25 -9.90
N VAL A 71 -7.02 17.72 -9.80
CA VAL A 71 -7.99 17.81 -10.91
C VAL A 71 -8.57 19.21 -11.08
N SER A 72 -8.05 20.19 -10.33
CA SER A 72 -8.39 21.60 -10.49
C SER A 72 -7.21 22.50 -10.17
N PRO A 73 -7.22 23.77 -10.63
CA PRO A 73 -6.20 24.77 -10.29
C PRO A 73 -6.30 25.26 -8.82
N GLU A 74 -7.30 24.81 -8.06
CA GLU A 74 -7.58 25.23 -6.69
C GLU A 74 -7.42 24.08 -5.66
N GLY A 75 -6.52 23.16 -5.96
CA GLY A 75 -6.09 22.15 -5.02
C GLY A 75 -7.08 21.02 -4.77
N LEU A 76 -8.12 20.87 -5.63
CA LEU A 76 -9.04 19.72 -5.57
C LEU A 76 -8.29 18.45 -5.99
N ILE A 77 -8.40 17.42 -5.17
CA ILE A 77 -7.68 16.15 -5.31
C ILE A 77 -8.69 15.02 -5.46
N VAL A 78 -8.50 14.17 -6.45
CA VAL A 78 -9.25 12.93 -6.62
C VAL A 78 -8.41 11.73 -6.18
N THR A 79 -9.04 10.76 -5.51
CA THR A 79 -8.46 9.49 -5.10
C THR A 79 -9.57 8.46 -4.90
N ASN A 80 -9.27 7.27 -4.39
CA ASN A 80 -10.30 6.28 -4.07
C ASN A 80 -11.10 6.63 -2.81
N HIS A 81 -12.33 6.12 -2.72
CA HIS A 81 -13.18 6.19 -1.54
C HIS A 81 -12.50 5.54 -0.34
N HIS A 82 -11.92 4.36 -0.50
CA HIS A 82 -11.22 3.69 0.59
C HIS A 82 -9.97 4.46 1.08
N CYS A 83 -9.38 5.32 0.25
CA CYS A 83 -8.26 6.19 0.66
C CYS A 83 -8.72 7.37 1.53
N VAL A 84 -9.94 7.85 1.35
CA VAL A 84 -10.54 8.93 2.18
C VAL A 84 -11.35 8.38 3.35
N TYR A 85 -11.59 7.08 3.41
CA TYR A 85 -12.42 6.43 4.41
C TYR A 85 -12.04 6.79 5.86
N GLY A 86 -10.75 6.86 6.17
CA GLY A 86 -10.28 7.27 7.49
C GLY A 86 -10.74 8.69 7.88
N SER A 87 -10.86 9.59 6.91
CA SER A 87 -11.37 10.95 7.12
C SER A 87 -12.89 10.98 7.25
N VAL A 88 -13.59 10.13 6.50
CA VAL A 88 -15.05 9.93 6.65
C VAL A 88 -15.36 9.40 8.06
N GLN A 89 -14.67 8.33 8.49
CA GLN A 89 -14.84 7.74 9.83
C GLN A 89 -14.48 8.73 10.95
N PHE A 90 -13.43 9.55 10.76
CA PHE A 90 -13.01 10.53 11.75
C PHE A 90 -14.10 11.57 12.03
N ASN A 91 -14.85 11.98 11.00
CA ASN A 91 -15.91 12.99 11.07
C ASN A 91 -17.31 12.38 11.26
N SER A 92 -17.44 11.06 11.31
CA SER A 92 -18.71 10.35 11.52
C SER A 92 -19.07 10.30 13.01
N THR A 93 -20.34 10.52 13.32
CA THR A 93 -20.91 10.35 14.67
C THR A 93 -22.20 9.54 14.57
N PRO A 94 -22.73 8.99 15.67
CA PRO A 94 -24.01 8.29 15.65
C PRO A 94 -25.18 9.15 15.11
N GLU A 95 -25.11 10.48 15.31
CA GLU A 95 -26.13 11.43 14.85
C GLU A 95 -25.89 11.87 13.39
N ARG A 96 -24.67 11.75 12.91
CA ARG A 96 -24.25 12.09 11.55
C ARG A 96 -23.36 10.99 10.99
N ASP A 97 -23.97 9.91 10.54
CA ASP A 97 -23.26 8.78 9.96
C ASP A 97 -22.85 9.08 8.52
N LEU A 98 -21.61 9.60 8.38
CA LEU A 98 -21.04 9.91 7.07
C LEU A 98 -20.56 8.66 6.33
N ILE A 99 -20.34 7.54 7.03
CA ILE A 99 -19.98 6.28 6.40
C ILE A 99 -21.17 5.80 5.58
N GLN A 100 -22.32 5.66 6.21
CA GLN A 100 -23.53 5.16 5.55
C GLN A 100 -24.07 6.13 4.51
N ASN A 101 -24.05 7.44 4.80
CA ASN A 101 -24.78 8.45 4.00
C ASN A 101 -23.90 9.24 3.04
N GLY A 102 -22.58 9.09 3.11
CA GLY A 102 -21.65 9.92 2.35
C GLY A 102 -21.50 11.35 2.90
N PHE A 103 -20.72 12.15 2.19
CA PHE A 103 -20.46 13.55 2.51
C PHE A 103 -20.24 14.36 1.25
N LEU A 104 -20.85 15.55 1.18
CA LEU A 104 -20.58 16.57 0.19
C LEU A 104 -20.50 17.93 0.90
N ALA A 105 -19.37 18.62 0.80
CA ALA A 105 -19.24 20.00 1.23
C ALA A 105 -19.96 20.90 0.25
N ALA A 106 -21.00 21.64 0.70
CA ALA A 106 -21.74 22.57 -0.15
C ALA A 106 -20.88 23.79 -0.56
N THR A 107 -20.01 24.22 0.33
CA THR A 107 -19.06 25.31 0.13
C THR A 107 -17.70 24.92 0.71
N ARG A 108 -16.66 25.70 0.42
CA ARG A 108 -15.32 25.51 1.02
C ARG A 108 -15.30 25.63 2.55
N ALA A 109 -16.21 26.41 3.11
CA ALA A 109 -16.33 26.54 4.56
C ALA A 109 -16.89 25.29 5.24
N ASP A 110 -17.59 24.43 4.48
CA ASP A 110 -18.17 23.18 4.94
C ASP A 110 -17.20 21.99 4.80
N GLU A 111 -16.04 22.18 4.16
CA GLU A 111 -15.04 21.14 4.01
C GLU A 111 -14.51 20.71 5.39
N LEU A 112 -14.52 19.41 5.66
CA LEU A 112 -14.17 18.84 6.96
C LEU A 112 -12.67 18.54 7.07
N PRO A 113 -12.04 18.71 8.23
CA PRO A 113 -10.63 18.32 8.40
C PRO A 113 -10.47 16.82 8.10
N ALA A 114 -9.43 16.46 7.35
CA ALA A 114 -9.06 15.08 7.18
C ALA A 114 -8.61 14.45 8.52
N ALA A 115 -8.57 13.13 8.58
CA ALA A 115 -8.09 12.43 9.78
C ALA A 115 -6.68 12.89 10.17
N PRO A 116 -6.36 13.01 11.46
CA PRO A 116 -5.03 13.40 11.92
C PRO A 116 -3.93 12.53 11.28
N GLY A 117 -2.91 13.19 10.72
CA GLY A 117 -1.83 12.52 10.00
C GLY A 117 -2.11 12.24 8.52
N SER A 118 -3.21 12.75 7.98
CA SER A 118 -3.42 12.80 6.53
C SER A 118 -2.58 13.93 5.94
N TYR A 119 -1.64 13.58 5.06
CA TYR A 119 -0.76 14.52 4.38
C TYR A 119 -0.81 14.30 2.87
N VAL A 120 -0.53 15.37 2.14
CA VAL A 120 -0.33 15.34 0.69
C VAL A 120 1.15 15.60 0.40
N TYR A 121 1.76 14.72 -0.39
CA TYR A 121 3.15 14.83 -0.82
C TYR A 121 3.20 15.14 -2.31
N VAL A 122 3.66 16.34 -2.65
CA VAL A 122 3.87 16.78 -4.04
C VAL A 122 5.35 16.67 -4.36
N THR A 123 5.71 15.79 -5.29
CA THR A 123 7.12 15.63 -5.70
C THR A 123 7.60 16.88 -6.42
N THR A 124 8.70 17.47 -5.94
CA THR A 124 9.32 18.69 -6.47
C THR A 124 10.71 18.47 -7.02
N GLY A 125 11.31 17.31 -6.78
CA GLY A 125 12.63 16.97 -7.30
C GLY A 125 13.02 15.53 -7.03
N ILE A 126 13.97 15.04 -7.84
CA ILE A 126 14.62 13.75 -7.66
C ILE A 126 16.10 13.89 -8.03
N ARG A 127 16.98 13.25 -7.27
CA ARG A 127 18.43 13.29 -7.45
C ARG A 127 19.04 11.92 -7.20
N ASP A 128 19.99 11.51 -8.04
CA ASP A 128 20.83 10.33 -7.77
C ASP A 128 21.88 10.68 -6.71
N VAL A 129 21.87 9.93 -5.62
CA VAL A 129 22.76 10.07 -4.48
C VAL A 129 23.53 8.78 -4.19
N THR A 130 23.60 7.89 -5.17
CA THR A 130 24.24 6.57 -5.04
C THR A 130 25.69 6.70 -4.57
N ALA A 131 26.46 7.58 -5.21
CA ALA A 131 27.87 7.80 -4.84
C ALA A 131 28.01 8.31 -3.40
N ASP A 132 27.11 9.21 -2.97
CA ASP A 132 27.12 9.78 -1.62
C ASP A 132 26.79 8.72 -0.57
N VAL A 133 25.78 7.87 -0.81
CA VAL A 133 25.35 6.80 0.11
C VAL A 133 26.41 5.71 0.24
N LEU A 134 27.04 5.31 -0.87
CA LEU A 134 28.01 4.22 -0.90
C LEU A 134 29.45 4.67 -0.58
N GLN A 135 29.70 5.96 -0.35
CA GLN A 135 31.00 6.48 -0.05
C GLN A 135 31.62 5.83 1.21
N GLY A 136 32.88 5.35 1.10
CA GLY A 136 33.62 4.77 2.22
C GLY A 136 33.17 3.38 2.65
N LEU A 137 32.41 2.67 1.82
CA LEU A 137 32.05 1.26 2.05
C LEU A 137 33.16 0.36 1.49
N GLU A 138 34.20 0.11 2.31
CA GLU A 138 35.28 -0.80 1.94
C GLU A 138 34.80 -2.26 1.84
N PRO A 139 35.39 -3.10 0.96
CA PRO A 139 34.96 -4.50 0.77
C PRO A 139 34.95 -5.36 2.03
N GLY A 140 35.85 -5.10 2.98
CA GLY A 140 36.00 -5.86 4.22
C GLY A 140 35.21 -5.36 5.43
N ILE A 141 34.33 -4.36 5.27
CA ILE A 141 33.49 -3.86 6.36
C ILE A 141 32.57 -4.97 6.86
N GLU A 142 32.48 -5.11 8.19
CA GLU A 142 31.51 -6.01 8.86
C GLU A 142 30.07 -5.66 8.44
N ASP A 143 29.24 -6.68 8.20
CA ASP A 143 27.93 -6.50 7.56
C ASP A 143 26.99 -5.58 8.37
N ALA A 144 26.92 -5.71 9.70
CA ALA A 144 26.10 -4.81 10.52
C ALA A 144 26.60 -3.36 10.48
N GLU A 145 27.92 -3.14 10.36
CA GLU A 145 28.50 -1.80 10.19
C GLU A 145 28.21 -1.23 8.80
N ARG A 146 28.20 -2.06 7.76
CA ARG A 146 27.76 -1.68 6.41
C ARG A 146 26.36 -1.12 6.43
N ALA A 147 25.41 -1.85 7.04
CA ALA A 147 24.02 -1.38 7.17
C ALA A 147 23.95 -0.04 7.93
N ARG A 148 24.64 0.06 9.08
CA ARG A 148 24.66 1.32 9.86
C ARG A 148 25.19 2.51 9.08
N ARG A 149 26.26 2.34 8.27
CA ARG A 149 26.81 3.42 7.46
C ARG A 149 25.86 3.85 6.36
N VAL A 150 25.25 2.90 5.65
CA VAL A 150 24.26 3.21 4.61
C VAL A 150 23.07 3.97 5.22
N GLU A 151 22.46 3.45 6.30
CA GLU A 151 21.37 4.12 7.02
C GLU A 151 21.77 5.55 7.45
N ARG A 152 22.95 5.71 8.05
CA ARG A 152 23.44 7.01 8.52
C ARG A 152 23.60 8.00 7.38
N ARG A 153 24.21 7.58 6.25
CA ARG A 153 24.37 8.45 5.07
C ARG A 153 23.03 8.86 4.47
N GLN A 154 22.07 7.93 4.40
CA GLN A 154 20.72 8.25 3.96
C GLN A 154 20.08 9.31 4.87
N ARG A 155 20.22 9.19 6.20
CA ARG A 155 19.69 10.17 7.18
C ARG A 155 20.37 11.53 7.07
N GLU A 156 21.69 11.57 6.91
CA GLU A 156 22.46 12.80 6.70
C GLU A 156 21.99 13.56 5.43
N LEU A 157 21.78 12.84 4.32
CA LEU A 157 21.27 13.41 3.07
C LEU A 157 19.85 13.95 3.25
N VAL A 158 18.98 13.19 3.92
CA VAL A 158 17.62 13.62 4.23
C VAL A 158 17.61 14.88 5.08
N ASP A 159 18.43 14.96 6.14
CA ASP A 159 18.50 16.13 7.01
C ASP A 159 19.02 17.36 6.26
N ALA A 160 20.04 17.18 5.42
CA ALA A 160 20.56 18.26 4.57
C ALA A 160 19.49 18.76 3.56
N CYS A 161 18.71 17.84 2.99
CA CYS A 161 17.62 18.17 2.07
C CYS A 161 16.50 18.95 2.80
N GLU A 162 16.15 18.57 4.03
CA GLU A 162 15.06 19.19 4.81
C GLU A 162 15.48 20.46 5.56
N ALA A 163 16.78 20.73 5.74
CA ALA A 163 17.28 21.87 6.47
C ALA A 163 16.69 23.25 6.09
N PRO A 164 16.36 23.53 4.80
CA PRO A 164 15.69 24.78 4.43
C PRO A 164 14.25 24.91 4.95
N GLY A 165 13.65 23.82 5.46
CA GLY A 165 12.24 23.80 5.90
C GLY A 165 11.23 23.65 4.74
N GLY A 166 9.97 23.39 5.10
CA GLY A 166 8.85 23.26 4.14
C GLY A 166 8.93 22.06 3.18
N ARG A 167 9.89 21.16 3.38
CA ARG A 167 10.14 20.00 2.51
C ARG A 167 10.13 18.71 3.32
N ARG A 168 9.77 17.65 2.65
CA ARG A 168 9.94 16.28 3.11
C ARG A 168 10.82 15.53 2.11
N CYS A 169 11.90 14.95 2.60
CA CYS A 169 12.86 14.25 1.75
C CYS A 169 12.94 12.78 2.13
N ARG A 170 13.25 11.95 1.13
CA ARG A 170 13.43 10.53 1.30
C ARG A 170 14.54 10.05 0.36
N VAL A 171 15.46 9.24 0.87
CA VAL A 171 16.38 8.46 0.06
C VAL A 171 15.87 7.03 -0.02
N ALA A 172 15.57 6.57 -1.22
CA ALA A 172 15.07 5.22 -1.49
C ALA A 172 16.11 4.42 -2.28
N ASP A 173 16.24 3.12 -1.98
CA ASP A 173 17.05 2.20 -2.73
C ASP A 173 16.31 1.64 -3.96
N PHE A 174 17.04 1.40 -5.02
CA PHE A 174 16.59 0.77 -6.25
C PHE A 174 17.55 -0.36 -6.61
N TYR A 175 17.02 -1.36 -7.33
CA TYR A 175 17.79 -2.54 -7.70
C TYR A 175 18.49 -3.17 -6.50
N GLU A 176 17.75 -3.24 -5.38
CA GLU A 176 18.18 -3.92 -4.14
C GLU A 176 19.54 -3.38 -3.61
N GLY A 177 19.69 -2.06 -3.53
CA GLY A 177 20.88 -1.38 -3.01
C GLY A 177 21.96 -1.02 -4.05
N SER A 178 21.65 -1.20 -5.36
CA SER A 178 22.60 -0.82 -6.42
C SER A 178 22.51 0.66 -6.79
N GLN A 179 21.37 1.32 -6.51
CA GLN A 179 21.14 2.73 -6.78
C GLN A 179 20.34 3.36 -5.65
N PHE A 180 20.61 4.62 -5.35
CA PHE A 180 19.89 5.39 -4.34
C PHE A 180 19.45 6.73 -4.92
N LEU A 181 18.13 7.00 -4.83
CA LEU A 181 17.55 8.27 -5.29
C LEU A 181 16.98 9.03 -4.12
N GLU A 182 17.34 10.30 -4.01
CA GLU A 182 16.74 11.26 -3.09
C GLU A 182 15.52 11.91 -3.79
N THR A 183 14.37 11.84 -3.15
CA THR A 183 13.14 12.50 -3.60
C THR A 183 12.85 13.65 -2.64
N THR A 184 12.63 14.86 -3.21
CA THR A 184 12.18 16.04 -2.49
C THR A 184 10.69 16.24 -2.74
N GLN A 185 9.92 16.46 -1.68
CA GLN A 185 8.47 16.64 -1.75
C GLN A 185 8.04 17.85 -0.92
N LEU A 186 7.02 18.57 -1.38
CA LEU A 186 6.25 19.47 -0.54
C LEU A 186 5.33 18.64 0.34
N GLU A 187 5.33 18.84 1.66
CA GLU A 187 4.42 18.19 2.61
C GLU A 187 3.31 19.13 3.01
N ILE A 188 2.11 18.95 2.45
CA ILE A 188 0.94 19.75 2.81
C ILE A 188 0.19 19.04 3.93
N ARG A 189 0.01 19.74 5.08
CA ARG A 189 -0.54 19.17 6.31
C ARG A 189 -2.00 19.56 6.56
N ASP A 190 -2.50 20.65 5.99
CA ASP A 190 -3.94 20.99 6.02
C ASP A 190 -4.61 20.35 4.80
N VAL A 191 -5.22 19.20 5.04
CA VAL A 191 -5.99 18.43 4.05
C VAL A 191 -7.42 18.34 4.55
N ARG A 192 -8.38 18.56 3.66
CA ARG A 192 -9.80 18.54 4.01
C ARG A 192 -10.58 17.59 3.13
N LEU A 193 -11.55 16.91 3.72
CA LEU A 193 -12.52 16.07 3.03
C LEU A 193 -13.55 16.98 2.35
N VAL A 194 -13.69 16.79 1.03
CA VAL A 194 -14.62 17.56 0.19
C VAL A 194 -15.83 16.72 -0.19
N TYR A 195 -15.59 15.46 -0.57
CA TYR A 195 -16.64 14.56 -1.02
C TYR A 195 -16.25 13.10 -0.79
N ALA A 196 -17.21 12.32 -0.37
CA ALA A 196 -17.20 10.86 -0.39
C ALA A 196 -18.65 10.39 -0.62
N SER A 197 -18.86 9.48 -1.57
CA SER A 197 -20.17 8.86 -1.77
C SER A 197 -20.58 8.00 -0.56
N ALA A 198 -21.85 7.66 -0.46
CA ALA A 198 -22.36 6.69 0.52
C ALA A 198 -21.64 5.34 0.40
N GLU A 199 -21.52 4.58 1.50
CA GLU A 199 -20.83 3.27 1.51
C GLU A 199 -21.41 2.31 0.48
N GLY A 200 -22.73 2.27 0.30
CA GLY A 200 -23.40 1.48 -0.73
C GLY A 200 -23.12 1.90 -2.18
N ILE A 201 -22.26 2.91 -2.42
CA ILE A 201 -21.65 3.25 -3.72
C ILE A 201 -20.14 3.03 -3.65
N GLY A 202 -19.47 3.72 -2.72
CA GLY A 202 -18.04 3.76 -2.62
C GLY A 202 -17.39 2.43 -2.20
N ASN A 203 -18.16 1.54 -1.57
CA ASN A 203 -17.75 0.21 -1.14
C ASN A 203 -18.80 -0.87 -1.48
N PHE A 204 -19.60 -0.66 -2.53
CA PHE A 204 -20.63 -1.63 -2.97
C PHE A 204 -20.01 -2.99 -3.24
N GLY A 205 -20.57 -4.04 -2.62
CA GLY A 205 -20.05 -5.41 -2.63
C GLY A 205 -19.05 -5.73 -1.50
N GLY A 206 -18.56 -4.71 -0.78
CA GLY A 206 -17.71 -4.88 0.42
C GLY A 206 -16.61 -5.93 0.28
N GLU A 207 -16.41 -6.76 1.33
CA GLU A 207 -15.41 -7.82 1.31
C GLU A 207 -15.79 -9.00 0.39
N VAL A 208 -17.06 -9.14 -0.02
CA VAL A 208 -17.51 -10.19 -0.95
C VAL A 208 -16.88 -9.96 -2.32
N ASP A 209 -16.94 -8.72 -2.82
CA ASP A 209 -16.40 -8.34 -4.11
C ASP A 209 -14.93 -7.86 -4.05
N ASN A 210 -14.31 -7.76 -2.88
CA ASN A 210 -12.92 -7.33 -2.72
C ASN A 210 -11.97 -8.27 -3.48
N TRP A 211 -11.18 -7.73 -4.43
CA TRP A 211 -10.32 -8.44 -5.40
C TRP A 211 -11.08 -9.27 -6.45
N MET A 212 -12.40 -9.16 -6.51
CA MET A 212 -13.20 -10.01 -7.41
C MET A 212 -13.62 -9.24 -8.66
N TRP A 213 -13.83 -10.00 -9.75
CA TRP A 213 -14.46 -9.53 -10.96
C TRP A 213 -15.62 -10.45 -11.33
N PRO A 214 -16.79 -9.95 -11.76
CA PRO A 214 -17.16 -8.57 -12.12
C PRO A 214 -17.37 -7.65 -10.92
N ARG A 215 -16.75 -6.45 -10.95
CA ARG A 215 -16.81 -5.42 -9.91
C ARG A 215 -17.82 -4.32 -10.28
N HIS A 216 -18.47 -3.69 -9.29
CA HIS A 216 -19.46 -2.64 -9.49
C HIS A 216 -19.35 -1.54 -8.43
N THR A 217 -18.16 -1.15 -8.10
CA THR A 217 -17.87 -0.28 -6.94
C THR A 217 -17.49 1.12 -7.40
N GLY A 218 -18.19 2.15 -6.93
CA GLY A 218 -17.83 3.56 -7.16
C GLY A 218 -16.72 4.03 -6.23
N ASP A 219 -15.54 3.42 -6.31
CA ASP A 219 -14.44 3.68 -5.37
C ASP A 219 -13.70 4.97 -5.72
N PHE A 220 -14.32 6.12 -5.44
CA PHE A 220 -13.74 7.45 -5.62
C PHE A 220 -14.16 8.42 -4.51
N GLY A 221 -13.31 9.42 -4.25
CA GLY A 221 -13.57 10.49 -3.29
C GLY A 221 -12.67 11.68 -3.56
N PHE A 222 -12.98 12.82 -2.92
CA PHE A 222 -12.25 14.06 -3.13
C PHE A 222 -11.79 14.67 -1.81
N LEU A 223 -10.54 15.15 -1.85
CA LEU A 223 -9.91 15.96 -0.82
C LEU A 223 -9.55 17.34 -1.39
N ARG A 224 -9.16 18.26 -0.55
CA ARG A 224 -8.51 19.53 -0.96
C ARG A 224 -7.30 19.80 -0.09
N ALA A 225 -6.22 20.23 -0.74
CA ALA A 225 -5.01 20.68 -0.08
C ALA A 225 -5.08 22.18 0.23
N TYR A 226 -4.64 22.57 1.43
CA TYR A 226 -4.58 23.96 1.89
C TYR A 226 -3.18 24.32 2.35
N VAL A 227 -2.82 25.58 2.16
CA VAL A 227 -1.53 26.17 2.54
C VAL A 227 -1.74 27.51 3.20
N SER A 228 -0.71 28.09 3.82
CA SER A 228 -0.77 29.45 4.33
C SER A 228 -1.11 30.47 3.23
N PRO A 229 -1.59 31.67 3.53
CA PRO A 229 -1.82 32.73 2.54
C PRO A 229 -0.58 33.08 1.71
N GLY A 230 0.63 32.80 2.23
CA GLY A 230 1.90 32.94 1.51
C GLY A 230 2.24 31.79 0.54
N GLY A 231 1.41 30.73 0.50
CA GLY A 231 1.64 29.56 -0.36
C GLY A 231 2.53 28.48 0.24
N GLU A 232 2.99 28.64 1.49
CA GLU A 232 3.87 27.71 2.16
C GLU A 232 3.06 26.64 2.94
N PRO A 233 3.59 25.41 3.09
CA PRO A 233 2.98 24.39 3.94
C PRO A 233 2.75 24.89 5.35
N ALA A 234 1.53 24.69 5.85
CA ALA A 234 1.12 25.12 7.18
C ALA A 234 0.34 24.01 7.89
N ASP A 235 0.29 24.10 9.22
CA ASP A 235 -0.63 23.28 10.00
C ASP A 235 -2.09 23.73 9.76
N PRO A 236 -3.10 22.87 10.00
CA PRO A 236 -4.50 23.21 9.78
C PRO A 236 -4.90 24.52 10.47
N SER A 237 -5.46 25.47 9.71
CA SER A 237 -5.92 26.76 10.16
C SER A 237 -7.11 27.25 9.34
N ALA A 238 -8.00 28.04 9.97
CA ALA A 238 -9.08 28.71 9.26
C ALA A 238 -8.58 29.77 8.25
N ASP A 239 -7.37 30.29 8.45
CA ASP A 239 -6.76 31.29 7.57
C ASP A 239 -6.10 30.72 6.33
N ASN A 240 -5.93 29.40 6.28
CA ASN A 240 -5.30 28.72 5.13
C ASN A 240 -6.17 28.85 3.88
N VAL A 241 -5.49 28.93 2.74
CA VAL A 241 -6.12 29.05 1.41
C VAL A 241 -5.86 27.79 0.58
N PRO A 242 -6.71 27.47 -0.40
CA PRO A 242 -6.48 26.34 -1.28
C PRO A 242 -5.11 26.39 -1.95
N TYR A 243 -4.41 25.27 -1.96
CA TYR A 243 -3.16 25.11 -2.70
C TYR A 243 -3.40 25.29 -4.20
N ARG A 244 -2.49 25.95 -4.88
CA ARG A 244 -2.53 26.14 -6.33
C ARG A 244 -1.45 25.28 -6.99
N PRO A 245 -1.80 24.04 -7.44
CA PRO A 245 -0.86 23.16 -8.11
C PRO A 245 -0.41 23.78 -9.44
N LYS A 246 0.83 23.50 -9.85
CA LYS A 246 1.33 23.91 -11.16
C LYS A 246 0.64 23.16 -12.30
N HIS A 247 0.27 21.90 -12.05
CA HIS A 247 -0.36 20.99 -13.00
C HIS A 247 -1.52 20.27 -12.34
N TRP A 248 -2.58 20.03 -13.11
CA TRP A 248 -3.74 19.22 -12.74
C TRP A 248 -4.23 18.45 -13.95
N LEU A 249 -4.81 17.29 -13.73
CA LEU A 249 -5.30 16.42 -14.79
C LEU A 249 -6.61 16.97 -15.37
N LYS A 250 -6.73 16.90 -16.69
CA LYS A 250 -8.01 17.06 -17.37
C LYS A 250 -8.82 15.78 -17.21
N VAL A 251 -10.07 15.90 -16.82
CA VAL A 251 -10.99 14.79 -16.69
C VAL A 251 -11.71 14.56 -18.02
N ALA A 252 -11.67 13.32 -18.52
CA ALA A 252 -12.34 12.95 -19.75
C ALA A 252 -13.87 13.00 -19.62
N THR A 253 -14.57 13.28 -20.71
CA THR A 253 -16.03 13.23 -20.74
C THR A 253 -16.58 11.89 -21.25
N LYS A 254 -15.72 11.02 -21.78
CA LYS A 254 -16.04 9.70 -22.30
C LYS A 254 -15.22 8.65 -21.55
N GLY A 255 -15.84 7.48 -21.32
CA GLY A 255 -15.18 6.30 -20.80
C GLY A 255 -14.30 5.60 -21.85
N VAL A 256 -13.70 4.49 -21.44
CA VAL A 256 -12.77 3.70 -22.27
C VAL A 256 -13.51 2.66 -23.12
N GLN A 257 -12.84 2.20 -24.19
CA GLN A 257 -13.29 1.09 -25.03
C GLN A 257 -12.29 -0.08 -24.97
N PRO A 258 -12.73 -1.31 -25.22
CA PRO A 258 -11.82 -2.46 -25.32
C PRO A 258 -10.71 -2.20 -26.36
N GLY A 259 -9.46 -2.43 -25.95
CA GLY A 259 -8.27 -2.17 -26.79
C GLY A 259 -7.64 -0.78 -26.61
N ASP A 260 -8.32 0.16 -25.95
CA ASP A 260 -7.75 1.47 -25.67
C ASP A 260 -6.50 1.37 -24.79
N LEU A 261 -5.53 2.25 -25.00
CA LEU A 261 -4.39 2.44 -24.10
C LEU A 261 -4.89 2.96 -22.75
N ALA A 262 -4.44 2.30 -21.71
CA ALA A 262 -4.52 2.79 -20.34
C ALA A 262 -3.11 2.86 -19.75
N TRP A 263 -2.76 3.97 -19.10
CA TRP A 263 -1.51 4.06 -18.36
C TRP A 263 -1.70 4.74 -17.01
N ILE A 264 -0.88 4.35 -16.05
CA ILE A 264 -1.03 4.72 -14.64
C ILE A 264 0.29 5.24 -14.11
N PRO A 265 0.39 6.54 -13.78
CA PRO A 265 1.42 7.06 -12.90
C PRO A 265 0.94 6.89 -11.45
N GLY A 266 1.78 6.30 -10.59
CA GLY A 266 1.37 6.06 -9.21
C GLY A 266 2.52 5.70 -8.27
N TYR A 267 2.19 5.53 -6.99
CA TYR A 267 3.15 5.20 -5.93
C TYR A 267 2.96 3.76 -5.43
N PRO A 268 3.28 2.74 -6.26
CA PRO A 268 3.17 1.34 -5.85
C PRO A 268 4.04 1.05 -4.64
N GLY A 269 3.49 0.30 -3.68
CA GLY A 269 4.12 0.03 -2.41
C GLY A 269 5.37 -0.83 -2.51
N LYS A 270 5.20 -2.14 -2.59
CA LYS A 270 6.33 -3.07 -2.63
C LYS A 270 6.02 -4.32 -3.46
N THR A 271 6.96 -4.69 -4.34
CA THR A 271 6.97 -5.96 -5.08
C THR A 271 8.19 -6.81 -4.71
N TYR A 272 8.21 -8.05 -5.17
CA TYR A 272 9.22 -9.07 -4.87
C TYR A 272 9.61 -9.84 -6.13
N ARG A 273 9.72 -9.13 -7.28
CA ARG A 273 9.96 -9.72 -8.60
C ARG A 273 11.34 -10.36 -8.71
N TYR A 274 12.29 -9.91 -7.89
CA TYR A 274 13.70 -10.34 -7.95
C TYR A 274 14.11 -11.23 -6.78
N ARG A 275 13.18 -11.75 -6.00
CA ARG A 275 13.48 -12.77 -4.99
C ARG A 275 13.96 -14.07 -5.65
N THR A 276 14.90 -14.77 -4.99
CA THR A 276 15.40 -16.07 -5.42
C THR A 276 14.36 -17.16 -5.25
N GLN A 277 14.60 -18.32 -5.86
CA GLN A 277 13.73 -19.49 -5.69
C GLN A 277 13.62 -19.90 -4.22
N ASP A 278 14.74 -19.93 -3.48
CA ASP A 278 14.79 -20.32 -2.06
C ASP A 278 14.02 -19.31 -1.18
N GLU A 279 14.12 -18.00 -1.46
CA GLU A 279 13.35 -16.97 -0.73
C GLU A 279 11.85 -17.10 -0.95
N VAL A 280 11.42 -17.36 -2.20
CA VAL A 280 10.01 -17.56 -2.55
C VAL A 280 9.48 -18.83 -1.92
N ALA A 281 10.21 -19.94 -2.01
CA ALA A 281 9.83 -21.20 -1.40
C ALA A 281 9.67 -21.09 0.13
N SER A 282 10.58 -20.38 0.80
CA SER A 282 10.50 -20.10 2.25
C SER A 282 9.25 -19.28 2.60
N ALA A 283 9.00 -18.19 1.88
CA ALA A 283 7.83 -17.33 2.12
C ALA A 283 6.51 -18.09 1.97
N ARG A 284 6.40 -18.94 0.93
CA ARG A 284 5.20 -19.75 0.66
C ARG A 284 5.02 -20.91 1.64
N ALA A 285 6.11 -21.53 2.08
CA ALA A 285 6.03 -22.66 2.99
C ALA A 285 5.74 -22.25 4.44
N VAL A 286 6.23 -21.08 4.88
CA VAL A 286 6.21 -20.67 6.29
C VAL A 286 5.53 -19.31 6.49
N THR A 287 6.10 -18.24 5.95
CA THR A 287 5.69 -16.87 6.31
C THR A 287 4.21 -16.60 5.98
N MET A 288 3.78 -16.89 4.75
CA MET A 288 2.40 -16.62 4.30
C MET A 288 1.37 -17.51 5.01
N PRO A 289 1.53 -18.84 5.09
CA PRO A 289 0.55 -19.70 5.76
C PRO A 289 0.40 -19.40 7.25
N VAL A 290 1.48 -19.07 7.95
CA VAL A 290 1.44 -18.71 9.37
C VAL A 290 0.66 -17.42 9.57
N PHE A 291 0.92 -16.39 8.75
CA PHE A 291 0.18 -15.13 8.83
C PHE A 291 -1.31 -15.31 8.48
N VAL A 292 -1.64 -16.05 7.43
CA VAL A 292 -3.04 -16.35 7.05
C VAL A 292 -3.79 -17.01 8.21
N ARG A 293 -3.19 -17.98 8.88
CA ARG A 293 -3.79 -18.65 10.04
C ARG A 293 -4.00 -17.68 11.20
N LEU A 294 -2.95 -16.92 11.56
CA LEU A 294 -3.02 -15.91 12.62
C LEU A 294 -4.13 -14.88 12.34
N ALA A 295 -4.23 -14.39 11.12
CA ALA A 295 -5.24 -13.41 10.73
C ALA A 295 -6.66 -13.98 10.84
N LYS A 296 -6.90 -15.21 10.36
CA LYS A 296 -8.19 -15.92 10.51
C LYS A 296 -8.61 -16.05 11.97
N ASP A 297 -7.68 -16.49 12.81
CA ASP A 297 -7.96 -16.68 14.22
C ASP A 297 -8.27 -15.36 14.91
N LEU A 298 -7.50 -14.29 14.62
CA LEU A 298 -7.75 -12.98 15.21
C LEU A 298 -9.07 -12.37 14.71
N ILE A 299 -9.42 -12.51 13.44
CA ILE A 299 -10.72 -12.06 12.89
C ILE A 299 -11.85 -12.77 13.65
N ALA A 300 -11.82 -14.10 13.71
CA ALA A 300 -12.86 -14.88 14.40
C ALA A 300 -12.98 -14.54 15.90
N ILE A 301 -11.87 -14.18 16.55
CA ILE A 301 -11.88 -13.70 17.94
C ILE A 301 -12.59 -12.34 18.02
N LEU A 302 -12.21 -11.38 17.18
CA LEU A 302 -12.78 -10.03 17.20
C LEU A 302 -14.26 -10.01 16.82
N GLU A 303 -14.69 -10.83 15.87
CA GLU A 303 -16.10 -10.98 15.50
C GLU A 303 -16.96 -11.54 16.65
N ARG A 304 -16.43 -12.47 17.43
CA ARG A 304 -17.11 -12.93 18.66
C ARG A 304 -17.24 -11.82 19.69
N GLU A 305 -16.16 -11.05 19.88
CA GLU A 305 -16.19 -9.90 20.79
C GLU A 305 -17.18 -8.82 20.35
N ASN A 306 -17.39 -8.63 19.05
CA ASN A 306 -18.35 -7.68 18.48
C ASN A 306 -19.81 -7.96 18.93
N GLN A 307 -20.13 -9.20 19.30
CA GLN A 307 -21.46 -9.55 19.83
C GLN A 307 -21.79 -8.85 21.15
N ARG A 308 -20.79 -8.25 21.82
CA ARG A 308 -20.98 -7.45 23.04
C ARG A 308 -21.61 -6.06 22.78
N GLY A 309 -21.69 -5.62 21.53
CA GLY A 309 -22.41 -4.42 21.13
C GLY A 309 -21.67 -3.51 20.15
N LYS A 310 -22.38 -2.52 19.63
CA LYS A 310 -21.92 -1.62 18.54
C LYS A 310 -20.63 -0.88 18.87
N ALA A 311 -20.40 -0.47 20.10
CA ALA A 311 -19.17 0.21 20.49
C ALA A 311 -17.92 -0.68 20.32
N VAL A 312 -18.05 -1.98 20.62
CA VAL A 312 -16.98 -2.98 20.44
C VAL A 312 -16.73 -3.22 18.96
N GLU A 313 -17.80 -3.38 18.19
CA GLU A 313 -17.73 -3.52 16.73
C GLU A 313 -16.97 -2.35 16.07
N ILE A 314 -17.32 -1.11 16.43
CA ILE A 314 -16.63 0.08 15.92
C ILE A 314 -15.13 0.06 16.28
N ALA A 315 -14.78 -0.33 17.51
CA ALA A 315 -13.38 -0.40 17.94
C ALA A 315 -12.58 -1.48 17.19
N ASN A 316 -13.19 -2.61 16.88
CA ASN A 316 -12.55 -3.73 16.21
C ASN A 316 -12.54 -3.61 14.67
N TYR A 317 -13.40 -2.78 14.10
CA TYR A 317 -13.66 -2.70 12.66
C TYR A 317 -12.37 -2.52 11.82
N GLY A 318 -11.55 -1.53 12.14
CA GLY A 318 -10.31 -1.27 11.39
C GLY A 318 -9.29 -2.41 11.49
N ARG A 319 -9.24 -3.13 12.63
CA ARG A 319 -8.38 -4.31 12.81
C ARG A 319 -8.85 -5.47 11.94
N ILE A 320 -10.15 -5.77 11.95
CA ILE A 320 -10.76 -6.86 11.16
C ILE A 320 -10.48 -6.61 9.67
N ARG A 321 -10.75 -5.41 9.15
CA ARG A 321 -10.50 -5.07 7.74
C ARG A 321 -9.02 -5.16 7.37
N GLY A 322 -8.13 -4.67 8.23
CA GLY A 322 -6.69 -4.77 8.00
C GLY A 322 -6.19 -6.22 7.91
N TYR A 323 -6.67 -7.09 8.81
CA TYR A 323 -6.34 -8.52 8.77
C TYR A 323 -6.96 -9.22 7.56
N ALA A 324 -8.21 -8.94 7.23
CA ALA A 324 -8.92 -9.56 6.09
C ALA A 324 -8.23 -9.21 4.77
N ASN A 325 -7.88 -7.95 4.55
CA ASN A 325 -7.19 -7.52 3.34
C ASN A 325 -5.80 -8.18 3.18
N ALA A 326 -4.98 -8.18 4.23
CA ALA A 326 -3.67 -8.81 4.21
C ALA A 326 -3.76 -10.34 4.06
N MET A 327 -4.74 -10.97 4.72
CA MET A 327 -5.01 -12.40 4.62
C MET A 327 -5.39 -12.80 3.19
N LYS A 328 -6.37 -12.11 2.58
CA LYS A 328 -6.77 -12.35 1.19
C LYS A 328 -5.60 -12.20 0.22
N LYS A 329 -4.77 -11.16 0.41
CA LYS A 329 -3.57 -10.97 -0.41
C LYS A 329 -2.67 -12.19 -0.38
N TYR A 330 -2.31 -12.69 0.82
CA TYR A 330 -1.45 -13.88 0.92
C TYR A 330 -2.13 -15.15 0.44
N GLU A 331 -3.44 -15.33 0.68
CA GLU A 331 -4.19 -16.46 0.11
C GLU A 331 -4.19 -16.43 -1.42
N GLY A 332 -4.38 -15.26 -2.03
CA GLY A 332 -4.33 -15.07 -3.47
C GLY A 332 -2.95 -15.40 -4.05
N VAL A 333 -1.86 -14.93 -3.41
CA VAL A 333 -0.49 -15.29 -3.81
C VAL A 333 -0.26 -16.80 -3.70
N LEU A 334 -0.67 -17.44 -2.61
CA LEU A 334 -0.56 -18.89 -2.41
C LEU A 334 -1.38 -19.66 -3.45
N LEU A 335 -2.54 -19.17 -3.83
CA LEU A 335 -3.40 -19.78 -4.84
C LEU A 335 -2.81 -19.62 -6.25
N GLY A 336 -2.45 -18.39 -6.64
CA GLY A 336 -1.93 -18.07 -7.97
C GLY A 336 -0.55 -18.68 -8.27
N SER A 337 0.14 -19.19 -7.24
CA SER A 337 1.43 -19.89 -7.40
C SER A 337 1.34 -21.40 -7.23
N ARG A 338 0.12 -21.99 -7.15
CA ARG A 338 -0.06 -23.44 -6.93
C ARG A 338 0.40 -24.31 -8.10
N ASP A 339 0.36 -23.81 -9.30
CA ASP A 339 0.78 -24.51 -10.52
C ASP A 339 2.30 -24.69 -10.65
N GLY A 340 3.08 -24.10 -9.73
CA GLY A 340 4.54 -24.12 -9.72
C GLY A 340 5.20 -23.20 -10.75
N SER A 341 4.44 -22.36 -11.47
CA SER A 341 4.96 -21.42 -12.48
C SER A 341 5.97 -20.45 -11.88
N LEU A 342 5.70 -19.92 -10.68
CA LEU A 342 6.56 -18.99 -9.98
C LEU A 342 7.93 -19.62 -9.65
N GLU A 343 7.96 -20.82 -9.10
CA GLU A 343 9.21 -21.55 -8.80
C GLU A 343 9.94 -21.94 -10.06
N ALA A 344 9.24 -22.41 -11.09
CA ALA A 344 9.83 -22.76 -12.37
C ALA A 344 10.50 -21.55 -13.04
N GLN A 345 9.85 -20.39 -13.00
CA GLN A 345 10.42 -19.12 -13.50
C GLN A 345 11.69 -18.74 -12.72
N ARG A 346 11.66 -18.83 -11.37
CA ARG A 346 12.83 -18.51 -10.53
C ARG A 346 13.99 -19.46 -10.81
N ALA A 347 13.74 -20.76 -10.84
CA ALA A 347 14.75 -21.77 -11.17
C ALA A 347 15.33 -21.54 -12.59
N GLY A 348 14.49 -21.20 -13.56
CA GLY A 348 14.93 -20.84 -14.92
C GLY A 348 15.82 -19.60 -14.94
N ARG A 349 15.50 -18.59 -14.15
CA ARG A 349 16.29 -17.36 -14.00
C ARG A 349 17.66 -17.67 -13.38
N GLU A 350 17.72 -18.46 -12.32
CA GLU A 350 18.95 -18.82 -11.64
C GLU A 350 19.85 -19.68 -12.51
N ARG A 351 19.29 -20.63 -13.30
CA ARG A 351 20.07 -21.36 -14.31
C ARG A 351 20.72 -20.43 -15.34
N ARG A 352 19.97 -19.45 -15.88
CA ARG A 352 20.53 -18.46 -16.83
C ARG A 352 21.62 -17.60 -16.21
N ILE A 353 21.53 -17.27 -14.91
CA ILE A 353 22.63 -16.59 -14.20
C ILE A 353 23.86 -17.50 -14.14
N ALA A 354 23.71 -18.77 -13.78
CA ALA A 354 24.81 -19.72 -13.74
C ALA A 354 25.45 -19.90 -15.12
N GLU A 355 24.67 -20.02 -16.19
CA GLU A 355 25.15 -20.10 -17.58
C GLU A 355 25.91 -18.84 -17.99
N LEU A 356 25.40 -17.64 -17.65
CA LEU A 356 26.06 -16.37 -17.89
C LEU A 356 27.43 -16.32 -17.20
N LEU A 357 27.49 -16.67 -15.92
CA LEU A 357 28.74 -16.67 -15.16
C LEU A 357 29.74 -17.73 -15.68
N ALA A 358 29.27 -18.90 -16.13
CA ALA A 358 30.13 -19.92 -16.74
C ALA A 358 30.69 -19.46 -18.09
N SER A 359 29.96 -18.63 -18.84
CA SER A 359 30.38 -18.12 -20.16
C SER A 359 31.28 -16.88 -20.08
N ASP A 360 31.26 -16.14 -18.95
CA ASP A 360 32.06 -14.93 -18.72
C ASP A 360 32.86 -15.04 -17.42
N PRO A 361 34.11 -15.61 -17.45
CA PRO A 361 34.94 -15.76 -16.26
C PRO A 361 35.32 -14.44 -15.58
N ALA A 362 35.40 -13.34 -16.33
CA ALA A 362 35.70 -12.02 -15.75
C ALA A 362 34.50 -11.53 -14.93
N LEU A 363 33.28 -11.68 -15.43
CA LEU A 363 32.06 -11.39 -14.71
C LEU A 363 31.90 -12.32 -13.49
N ALA A 364 32.18 -13.60 -13.62
CA ALA A 364 32.17 -14.55 -12.51
C ALA A 364 33.14 -14.16 -11.39
N ALA A 365 34.36 -13.75 -11.75
CA ALA A 365 35.34 -13.25 -10.77
C ALA A 365 34.88 -11.98 -10.04
N GLN A 366 34.10 -11.13 -10.73
CA GLN A 366 33.54 -9.91 -10.14
C GLN A 366 32.37 -10.17 -9.23
N LEU A 367 31.42 -11.03 -9.63
CA LEU A 367 30.13 -11.22 -8.96
C LEU A 367 30.12 -12.39 -7.95
N GLY A 368 31.05 -13.33 -8.07
CA GLY A 368 31.03 -14.59 -7.32
C GLY A 368 29.79 -15.43 -7.69
N ASP A 369 29.30 -16.22 -6.73
CA ASP A 369 28.00 -16.91 -6.83
C ASP A 369 26.96 -16.20 -5.97
N PRO A 370 26.21 -15.24 -6.52
CA PRO A 370 25.26 -14.46 -5.74
C PRO A 370 24.02 -15.29 -5.35
N VAL A 371 23.67 -16.33 -6.10
CA VAL A 371 22.50 -17.19 -5.79
C VAL A 371 22.81 -18.02 -4.54
N ALA A 372 23.95 -18.70 -4.50
CA ALA A 372 24.37 -19.48 -3.33
C ALA A 372 24.56 -18.60 -2.09
N ALA A 373 25.13 -17.40 -2.25
CA ALA A 373 25.29 -16.45 -1.14
C ALA A 373 23.94 -16.00 -0.56
N LEU A 374 22.95 -15.69 -1.40
CA LEU A 374 21.59 -15.32 -0.95
C LEU A 374 20.88 -16.50 -0.27
N ALA A 375 21.04 -17.72 -0.79
CA ALA A 375 20.48 -18.91 -0.14
C ALA A 375 21.04 -19.13 1.26
N ALA A 376 22.35 -18.87 1.48
CA ALA A 376 22.98 -18.94 2.79
C ALA A 376 22.38 -17.90 3.77
N LEU A 377 22.16 -16.66 3.32
CA LEU A 377 21.53 -15.61 4.14
C LEU A 377 20.07 -15.98 4.49
N ASN A 378 19.32 -16.54 3.56
CA ASN A 378 17.96 -16.97 3.81
C ASN A 378 17.90 -18.16 4.78
N ALA A 379 18.88 -19.10 4.70
CA ALA A 379 19.01 -20.19 5.67
C ALA A 379 19.27 -19.68 7.09
N GLU A 380 20.09 -18.64 7.26
CA GLU A 380 20.31 -17.99 8.56
C GLU A 380 19.02 -17.36 9.11
N LYS A 381 18.29 -16.64 8.27
CA LYS A 381 16.97 -16.05 8.63
C LYS A 381 15.98 -17.10 9.12
N ARG A 382 15.92 -18.27 8.50
CA ARG A 382 14.99 -19.36 8.87
C ARG A 382 15.21 -19.93 10.27
N ARG A 383 16.41 -19.80 10.85
CA ARG A 383 16.73 -20.37 12.19
C ARG A 383 15.82 -19.86 13.29
N THR A 384 15.35 -18.63 13.19
CA THR A 384 14.53 -17.98 14.23
C THR A 384 13.15 -17.55 13.71
N GLU A 385 12.76 -17.98 12.52
CA GLU A 385 11.59 -17.45 11.82
C GLU A 385 10.28 -17.62 12.63
N HIS A 386 10.07 -18.78 13.27
CA HIS A 386 8.88 -18.99 14.08
C HIS A 386 8.83 -18.09 15.32
N ARG A 387 9.95 -17.93 16.03
CA ARG A 387 10.07 -17.00 17.17
C ARG A 387 9.79 -15.57 16.72
N ASP A 388 10.36 -15.16 15.60
CA ASP A 388 10.23 -13.80 15.07
C ASP A 388 8.80 -13.49 14.65
N GLN A 389 8.08 -14.46 14.06
CA GLN A 389 6.66 -14.33 13.74
C GLN A 389 5.78 -14.21 14.99
N VAL A 390 6.07 -14.96 16.05
CA VAL A 390 5.37 -14.85 17.34
C VAL A 390 5.66 -13.51 18.01
N LEU A 391 6.90 -13.00 17.95
CA LEU A 391 7.23 -11.64 18.42
C LEU A 391 6.47 -10.56 17.68
N ASP A 392 6.34 -10.67 16.35
CA ASP A 392 5.51 -9.76 15.56
C ASP A 392 4.04 -9.88 15.96
N ALA A 393 3.54 -11.09 16.14
CA ALA A 393 2.18 -11.32 16.62
C ALA A 393 1.92 -10.66 17.99
N LEU A 394 2.83 -10.79 18.93
CA LEU A 394 2.74 -10.17 20.27
C LEU A 394 2.76 -8.63 20.19
N THR A 395 3.72 -8.06 19.45
CA THR A 395 4.03 -6.63 19.53
C THR A 395 3.30 -5.78 18.49
N ARG A 396 2.65 -6.40 17.47
CA ARG A 396 2.01 -5.68 16.36
C ARG A 396 0.54 -6.07 16.13
N PHE A 397 0.18 -7.34 16.31
CA PHE A 397 -1.12 -7.84 15.85
C PHE A 397 -2.05 -8.25 17.00
N GLY A 398 -1.58 -9.01 17.98
CA GLY A 398 -2.41 -9.62 19.02
C GLY A 398 -3.03 -8.64 20.01
N SER A 399 -2.27 -7.58 20.37
CA SER A 399 -2.70 -6.58 21.37
C SER A 399 -2.30 -5.18 20.96
N VAL A 400 -3.28 -4.29 20.87
CA VAL A 400 -3.02 -2.84 20.64
C VAL A 400 -2.35 -2.23 21.87
N MET A 401 -2.75 -2.64 23.08
CA MET A 401 -2.19 -2.11 24.33
C MET A 401 -0.72 -2.48 24.48
N LEU A 402 -0.33 -3.72 24.19
CA LEU A 402 1.07 -4.15 24.23
C LEU A 402 1.89 -3.48 23.10
N SER A 403 1.31 -3.31 21.92
CA SER A 403 1.95 -2.57 20.83
C SER A 403 2.25 -1.11 21.23
N GLN A 404 1.30 -0.45 21.90
CA GLN A 404 1.51 0.91 22.42
C GLN A 404 2.57 0.93 23.54
N ALA A 405 2.53 -0.02 24.47
CA ALA A 405 3.55 -0.15 25.52
C ALA A 405 4.96 -0.37 24.94
N THR A 406 5.09 -1.22 23.92
CA THR A 406 6.35 -1.46 23.20
C THR A 406 6.84 -0.18 22.51
N THR A 407 5.93 0.57 21.88
CA THR A 407 6.25 1.86 21.23
C THR A 407 6.75 2.88 22.24
N LEU A 408 6.10 3.00 23.40
CA LEU A 408 6.47 3.93 24.46
C LEU A 408 7.83 3.56 25.09
N GLN A 409 8.04 2.27 25.39
CA GLN A 409 9.33 1.77 25.88
C GLN A 409 10.44 2.07 24.88
N ARG A 410 10.20 1.82 23.60
CA ARG A 410 11.16 2.07 22.54
C ARG A 410 11.47 3.55 22.37
N LEU A 411 10.45 4.41 22.46
CA LEU A 411 10.64 5.87 22.43
C LEU A 411 11.53 6.35 23.58
N ALA A 412 11.34 5.80 24.78
CA ALA A 412 12.17 6.13 25.94
C ALA A 412 13.64 5.69 25.75
N GLU A 413 13.88 4.53 25.11
CA GLU A 413 15.22 4.03 24.79
C GLU A 413 15.93 4.84 23.69
N GLU A 414 15.17 5.31 22.68
CA GLU A 414 15.73 6.04 21.52
C GLU A 414 16.01 7.51 21.84
N ARG A 415 15.18 8.15 22.66
CA ARG A 415 15.27 9.58 22.94
C ARG A 415 16.63 10.07 23.44
N PRO A 416 17.38 9.36 24.32
CA PRO A 416 18.71 9.79 24.76
C PRO A 416 19.77 9.78 23.68
N LYS A 417 19.55 9.08 22.55
CA LYS A 417 20.51 9.00 21.45
C LYS A 417 20.53 10.28 20.64
N PRO A 418 21.66 10.60 20.01
CA PRO A 418 21.70 11.62 18.94
C PRO A 418 20.66 11.31 17.87
N ASP A 419 20.02 12.32 17.28
CA ASP A 419 18.87 12.12 16.37
C ASP A 419 19.22 11.22 15.17
N LEU A 420 20.40 11.37 14.58
CA LEU A 420 20.89 10.53 13.47
C LEU A 420 21.11 9.05 13.84
N ASP A 421 21.26 8.74 15.13
CA ASP A 421 21.50 7.39 15.63
C ASP A 421 20.19 6.70 16.09
N ARG A 422 19.08 7.45 16.12
CA ARG A 422 17.74 6.91 16.42
C ARG A 422 17.18 6.12 15.25
N GLU A 423 16.33 5.15 15.54
CA GLU A 423 15.49 4.53 14.50
C GLU A 423 14.53 5.58 13.90
N ASP A 424 14.24 5.48 12.60
CA ASP A 424 13.55 6.53 11.84
C ASP A 424 12.24 6.99 12.48
N THR A 425 11.41 6.05 12.97
CA THR A 425 10.14 6.35 13.64
C THR A 425 10.28 7.25 14.88
N TYR A 426 11.46 7.24 15.54
CA TYR A 426 11.73 7.95 16.80
C TYR A 426 12.55 9.23 16.63
N ARG A 427 12.86 9.61 15.39
CA ARG A 427 13.55 10.86 15.08
C ARG A 427 12.65 12.07 15.27
N GLU A 428 13.26 13.23 15.56
CA GLU A 428 12.50 14.47 15.80
C GLU A 428 11.60 14.85 14.61
N ARG A 429 12.07 14.60 13.38
CA ARG A 429 11.30 14.84 12.16
C ARG A 429 9.99 14.04 12.08
N ASP A 430 9.90 12.88 12.75
CA ASP A 430 8.74 11.98 12.75
C ASP A 430 7.95 11.99 14.06
N ARG A 431 8.37 12.81 15.04
CA ARG A 431 7.76 12.89 16.37
C ARG A 431 6.26 13.20 16.32
N SER A 432 5.87 14.18 15.49
CA SER A 432 4.44 14.52 15.35
C SER A 432 3.61 13.32 14.87
N ARG A 433 4.12 12.59 13.88
CA ARG A 433 3.47 11.36 13.34
C ARG A 433 3.36 10.27 14.40
N LEU A 434 4.41 10.06 15.18
CA LEU A 434 4.43 9.10 16.28
C LEU A 434 3.34 9.44 17.30
N MET A 435 3.25 10.70 17.73
CA MET A 435 2.24 11.17 18.68
C MET A 435 0.81 11.05 18.13
N GLN A 436 0.62 11.33 16.85
CA GLN A 436 -0.67 11.11 16.17
C GLN A 436 -1.01 9.60 16.09
N GLY A 437 -0.02 8.74 15.88
CA GLY A 437 -0.18 7.27 15.91
C GLY A 437 -0.67 6.78 17.29
N ILE A 438 -0.06 7.29 18.37
CA ILE A 438 -0.48 7.01 19.76
C ILE A 438 -1.92 7.49 20.00
N ALA A 439 -2.30 8.65 19.46
CA ALA A 439 -3.66 9.17 19.61
C ALA A 439 -4.68 8.35 18.80
N ARG A 440 -4.36 7.99 17.55
CA ARG A 440 -5.25 7.16 16.70
C ARG A 440 -5.52 5.79 17.31
N ALA A 441 -4.53 5.17 17.95
CA ALA A 441 -4.67 3.86 18.58
C ALA A 441 -5.81 3.81 19.62
N GLN A 442 -6.20 4.97 20.20
CA GLN A 442 -7.31 5.05 21.17
C GLN A 442 -8.62 4.51 20.61
N ARG A 443 -8.88 4.66 19.31
CA ARG A 443 -10.12 4.20 18.69
C ARG A 443 -10.21 2.68 18.55
N SER A 444 -9.05 2.00 18.55
CA SER A 444 -8.97 0.53 18.43
C SER A 444 -8.67 -0.16 19.75
N ILE A 445 -8.59 0.57 20.86
CA ILE A 445 -8.38 -0.01 22.19
C ILE A 445 -9.74 -0.35 22.81
N GLU A 446 -10.01 -1.64 22.90
CA GLU A 446 -11.10 -2.27 23.64
C GLU A 446 -10.50 -3.38 24.49
N PRO A 447 -10.41 -3.20 25.84
CA PRO A 447 -9.57 -4.07 26.69
C PRO A 447 -9.91 -5.55 26.66
N GLN A 448 -11.18 -5.94 26.50
CA GLN A 448 -11.54 -7.36 26.46
C GLN A 448 -11.20 -8.01 25.13
N SER A 449 -11.46 -7.33 23.98
CA SER A 449 -11.01 -7.78 22.67
C SER A 449 -9.48 -7.83 22.58
N ASP A 450 -8.80 -6.87 23.20
CA ASP A 450 -7.35 -6.82 23.28
C ASP A 450 -6.80 -8.02 24.05
N ARG A 451 -7.39 -8.31 25.22
CA ARG A 451 -7.06 -9.49 26.05
C ARG A 451 -7.28 -10.80 25.30
N ALA A 452 -8.39 -10.92 24.59
CA ALA A 452 -8.71 -12.12 23.81
C ALA A 452 -7.68 -12.38 22.69
N GLY A 453 -7.27 -11.32 21.98
CA GLY A 453 -6.21 -11.40 20.97
C GLY A 453 -4.86 -11.79 21.58
N LEU A 454 -4.46 -11.15 22.68
CA LEU A 454 -3.19 -11.46 23.37
C LEU A 454 -3.18 -12.89 23.92
N ARG A 455 -4.30 -13.37 24.47
CA ARG A 455 -4.47 -14.76 24.92
C ARG A 455 -4.12 -15.76 23.81
N HIS A 456 -4.65 -15.54 22.63
CA HIS A 456 -4.39 -16.40 21.47
C HIS A 456 -2.89 -16.43 21.14
N VAL A 457 -2.24 -15.26 21.07
CA VAL A 457 -0.81 -15.18 20.71
C VAL A 457 0.09 -15.76 21.79
N LEU A 458 -0.25 -15.61 23.08
CA LEU A 458 0.46 -16.31 24.17
C LEU A 458 0.34 -17.83 24.03
N GLY A 459 -0.83 -18.33 23.59
CA GLY A 459 -1.02 -19.74 23.24
C GLY A 459 -0.07 -20.22 22.14
N LEU A 460 0.20 -19.39 21.15
CA LEU A 460 1.21 -19.69 20.11
C LEU A 460 2.64 -19.64 20.67
N ALA A 461 2.93 -18.70 21.56
CA ALA A 461 4.26 -18.55 22.16
C ALA A 461 4.68 -19.76 23.00
N VAL A 462 3.77 -20.37 23.74
CA VAL A 462 4.06 -21.58 24.54
C VAL A 462 4.23 -22.85 23.70
N GLN A 463 3.85 -22.81 22.40
CA GLN A 463 4.01 -23.90 21.45
C GLN A 463 5.30 -23.80 20.63
N LEU A 464 6.08 -22.73 20.80
CA LEU A 464 7.35 -22.58 20.07
C LEU A 464 8.31 -23.73 20.39
N PRO A 465 9.13 -24.19 19.41
CA PRO A 465 10.21 -25.14 19.64
C PRO A 465 11.11 -24.69 20.80
N ALA A 466 11.71 -25.65 21.52
CA ALA A 466 12.49 -25.35 22.72
C ALA A 466 13.65 -24.35 22.50
N ASP A 467 14.29 -24.43 21.33
CA ASP A 467 15.40 -23.54 20.91
C ASP A 467 14.91 -22.16 20.44
N GLN A 468 13.59 -21.98 20.26
CA GLN A 468 12.98 -20.72 19.85
C GLN A 468 12.05 -20.10 20.91
N ARG A 469 12.04 -20.65 22.12
CA ARG A 469 11.24 -20.15 23.24
C ARG A 469 11.63 -18.72 23.62
N ILE A 470 10.65 -17.96 24.12
CA ILE A 470 10.85 -16.59 24.63
C ILE A 470 10.96 -16.66 26.15
N ALA A 471 12.18 -16.78 26.67
CA ALA A 471 12.45 -16.97 28.11
C ALA A 471 11.72 -15.98 29.00
N ALA A 472 11.67 -14.71 28.62
CA ALA A 472 10.99 -13.66 29.36
C ALA A 472 9.45 -13.89 29.51
N LEU A 473 8.81 -14.58 28.56
CA LEU A 473 7.40 -15.00 28.69
C LEU A 473 7.29 -16.26 29.57
N ASP A 474 8.16 -17.24 29.33
CA ASP A 474 8.15 -18.49 30.07
C ASP A 474 8.31 -18.27 31.58
N GLU A 475 9.24 -17.40 31.99
CA GLU A 475 9.45 -17.01 33.39
C GLU A 475 8.20 -16.37 34.03
N ARG A 476 7.53 -15.47 33.28
CA ARG A 476 6.31 -14.80 33.76
C ARG A 476 5.12 -15.75 33.88
N LEU A 477 4.95 -16.63 32.91
CA LEU A 477 3.91 -17.65 32.94
C LEU A 477 4.18 -18.64 34.07
N ALA A 478 5.41 -19.08 34.30
CA ALA A 478 5.81 -19.95 35.40
C ALA A 478 5.58 -19.28 36.77
N ALA A 479 5.85 -17.99 36.91
CA ALA A 479 5.66 -17.22 38.13
C ALA A 479 4.19 -17.18 38.62
N THR A 480 3.21 -17.51 37.77
CA THR A 480 1.80 -17.64 38.16
C THR A 480 1.55 -18.83 39.10
N GLY A 481 2.46 -19.80 39.15
CA GLY A 481 2.35 -21.02 39.98
C GLY A 481 1.26 -21.98 39.51
N LYS A 482 0.65 -21.80 38.37
CA LYS A 482 -0.40 -22.69 37.84
C LYS A 482 0.17 -23.90 37.13
N ALA A 483 -0.62 -24.98 37.05
CA ALA A 483 -0.16 -26.27 36.56
C ALA A 483 -0.12 -26.33 35.01
N SER A 484 -1.18 -25.93 34.33
CA SER A 484 -1.30 -25.98 32.88
C SER A 484 -0.98 -24.66 32.24
N ASP A 485 -0.53 -24.69 30.99
CA ASP A 485 -0.25 -23.47 30.19
C ASP A 485 -1.48 -22.58 30.03
N GLY A 486 -2.67 -23.18 29.85
CA GLY A 486 -3.92 -22.43 29.77
C GLY A 486 -4.21 -21.65 31.07
N GLU A 487 -4.08 -22.29 32.24
CA GLU A 487 -4.26 -21.63 33.56
C GLU A 487 -3.19 -20.57 33.82
N ARG A 488 -1.93 -20.81 33.37
CA ARG A 488 -0.84 -19.85 33.50
C ARG A 488 -1.12 -18.59 32.65
N ILE A 489 -1.58 -18.78 31.40
CA ILE A 489 -1.94 -17.68 30.53
C ILE A 489 -3.09 -16.86 31.12
N GLU A 490 -4.17 -17.52 31.62
CA GLU A 490 -5.31 -16.78 32.19
C GLU A 490 -4.90 -15.98 33.42
N ALA A 491 -4.19 -16.59 34.36
CA ALA A 491 -3.74 -15.91 35.58
C ALA A 491 -2.77 -14.77 35.28
N PHE A 492 -1.90 -14.94 34.30
CA PHE A 492 -1.01 -13.89 33.81
C PHE A 492 -1.79 -12.72 33.19
N LEU A 493 -2.76 -12.99 32.33
CA LEU A 493 -3.61 -11.96 31.70
C LEU A 493 -4.45 -11.21 32.74
N ASP A 494 -5.02 -11.89 33.74
CA ASP A 494 -5.76 -11.24 34.82
C ASP A 494 -4.89 -10.21 35.54
N SER A 495 -3.67 -10.58 35.91
CA SER A 495 -2.71 -9.66 36.54
C SER A 495 -2.29 -8.53 35.58
N LEU A 496 -2.04 -8.86 34.32
CA LEU A 496 -1.57 -7.92 33.33
C LEU A 496 -2.58 -6.80 33.05
N TYR A 497 -3.86 -7.16 32.83
CA TYR A 497 -4.92 -6.19 32.57
C TYR A 497 -5.40 -5.44 33.79
N ALA A 498 -5.32 -6.03 34.97
CA ALA A 498 -5.62 -5.34 36.25
C ALA A 498 -4.54 -4.31 36.62
N GLY A 499 -3.28 -4.53 36.22
CA GLY A 499 -2.14 -3.70 36.58
C GLY A 499 -1.78 -2.60 35.58
N THR A 500 -2.55 -2.41 34.52
CA THR A 500 -2.20 -1.45 33.44
C THR A 500 -3.21 -0.33 33.30
N ARG A 501 -2.70 0.85 32.91
CA ARG A 501 -3.49 2.01 32.47
C ARG A 501 -3.18 2.44 31.03
N THR A 502 -2.53 1.60 30.23
CA THR A 502 -2.20 1.90 28.83
C THR A 502 -3.43 2.02 27.93
N ALA A 503 -4.63 1.65 28.39
CA ALA A 503 -5.88 1.93 27.68
C ALA A 503 -6.21 3.43 27.62
N GLU A 504 -5.72 4.22 28.58
CA GLU A 504 -6.05 5.65 28.73
C GLU A 504 -5.10 6.50 27.89
N ILE A 505 -5.66 7.34 26.98
CA ILE A 505 -4.85 8.18 26.09
C ILE A 505 -3.96 9.17 26.85
N GLU A 506 -4.47 9.79 27.92
CA GLU A 506 -3.71 10.79 28.69
C GLU A 506 -2.53 10.13 29.43
N VAL A 507 -2.71 8.87 29.88
CA VAL A 507 -1.63 8.10 30.49
C VAL A 507 -0.54 7.82 29.44
N ARG A 508 -0.91 7.36 28.22
CA ARG A 508 0.06 7.13 27.15
C ARG A 508 0.79 8.42 26.73
N ARG A 509 0.08 9.56 26.66
CA ARG A 509 0.68 10.87 26.37
C ARG A 509 1.68 11.31 27.45
N ALA A 510 1.41 11.00 28.72
CA ALA A 510 2.35 11.23 29.80
C ALA A 510 3.57 10.32 29.67
N MET A 511 3.36 9.01 29.52
CA MET A 511 4.40 7.99 29.32
C MET A 511 5.31 8.33 28.12
N ALA A 512 4.76 8.91 27.04
CA ALA A 512 5.53 9.31 25.86
C ALA A 512 6.59 10.40 26.16
N LYS A 513 6.57 11.03 27.33
CA LYS A 513 7.55 12.03 27.79
C LYS A 513 8.57 11.49 28.77
N GLU A 514 8.42 10.25 29.25
CA GLU A 514 9.18 9.66 30.33
C GLU A 514 10.43 8.92 29.86
N SER A 515 11.43 8.86 30.73
CA SER A 515 12.62 8.03 30.56
C SER A 515 12.30 6.55 30.83
N THR A 516 13.23 5.66 30.52
CA THR A 516 13.12 4.22 30.82
C THR A 516 12.98 3.95 32.32
N GLU A 517 13.66 4.72 33.18
CA GLU A 517 13.59 4.63 34.61
C GLU A 517 12.24 5.11 35.15
N GLN A 518 11.72 6.20 34.60
CA GLN A 518 10.41 6.74 34.96
C GLN A 518 9.27 5.78 34.57
N LEU A 519 9.35 5.20 33.35
CA LEU A 519 8.42 4.18 32.91
C LEU A 519 8.45 2.95 33.84
N ALA A 520 9.65 2.48 34.21
CA ALA A 520 9.82 1.37 35.14
C ALA A 520 9.23 1.69 36.52
N ALA A 521 9.44 2.91 37.03
CA ALA A 521 8.95 3.34 38.34
C ALA A 521 7.40 3.43 38.41
N ARG A 522 6.70 3.45 37.29
CA ARG A 522 5.22 3.40 37.26
C ARG A 522 4.65 2.09 37.74
N GLY A 523 5.36 0.98 37.57
CA GLY A 523 4.87 -0.36 37.88
C GLY A 523 3.64 -0.75 37.03
N ASP A 524 3.51 -0.16 35.81
CA ASP A 524 2.46 -0.53 34.85
C ASP A 524 2.81 -1.88 34.23
N SER A 525 1.96 -2.86 34.41
CA SER A 525 2.21 -4.25 34.02
C SER A 525 2.44 -4.45 32.52
N MET A 526 1.78 -3.65 31.66
CA MET A 526 1.94 -3.73 30.20
C MET A 526 3.30 -3.15 29.77
N ILE A 527 3.74 -2.05 30.40
CA ILE A 527 5.08 -1.49 30.23
C ILE A 527 6.14 -2.48 30.74
N ASP A 528 5.90 -3.14 31.87
CA ASP A 528 6.81 -4.16 32.42
C ASP A 528 6.94 -5.38 31.49
N LEU A 529 5.86 -5.77 30.81
CA LEU A 529 5.92 -6.81 29.78
C LEU A 529 6.71 -6.33 28.56
N ALA A 530 6.45 -5.13 28.06
CA ALA A 530 7.18 -4.54 26.93
C ALA A 530 8.69 -4.45 27.23
N ARG A 531 9.06 -4.01 28.45
CA ARG A 531 10.44 -3.95 28.93
C ARG A 531 11.09 -5.33 29.00
N ALA A 532 10.34 -6.35 29.42
CA ALA A 532 10.88 -7.71 29.46
C ALA A 532 11.10 -8.33 28.07
N LEU A 533 10.33 -7.93 27.09
CA LEU A 533 10.50 -8.35 25.69
C LEU A 533 11.59 -7.54 24.95
N ALA A 534 12.01 -6.39 25.51
CA ALA A 534 12.97 -5.51 24.85
C ALA A 534 14.33 -6.18 24.52
N PRO A 535 14.93 -7.05 25.38
CA PRO A 535 16.19 -7.73 25.06
C PRO A 535 16.09 -8.66 23.84
N VAL A 536 15.06 -9.52 23.76
CA VAL A 536 14.87 -10.42 22.62
C VAL A 536 14.55 -9.65 21.33
N ALA A 537 13.82 -8.54 21.44
CA ALA A 537 13.57 -7.65 20.31
C ALA A 537 14.86 -6.92 19.87
N ALA A 538 15.76 -6.57 20.80
CA ALA A 538 17.06 -5.98 20.49
C ALA A 538 18.01 -6.98 19.81
N GLU A 539 18.06 -8.23 20.28
CA GLU A 539 18.79 -9.33 19.64
C GLU A 539 18.33 -9.52 18.19
N ARG A 540 17.00 -9.58 17.97
CA ARG A 540 16.44 -9.68 16.61
C ARG A 540 16.87 -8.51 15.75
N ARG A 541 16.75 -7.26 16.22
CA ARG A 541 17.18 -6.08 15.44
C ARG A 541 18.67 -6.10 15.08
N ALA A 542 19.51 -6.58 15.99
CA ALA A 542 20.95 -6.71 15.72
C ALA A 542 21.24 -7.74 14.62
N ARG A 543 20.57 -8.89 14.67
CA ARG A 543 20.64 -9.92 13.62
C ARG A 543 20.09 -9.43 12.28
N ASP A 544 18.91 -8.80 12.29
CA ASP A 544 18.26 -8.28 11.08
C ASP A 544 19.17 -7.23 10.41
N ARG A 545 19.83 -6.36 11.18
CA ARG A 545 20.82 -5.40 10.66
C ARG A 545 22.05 -6.07 10.05
N ALA A 546 22.55 -7.15 10.64
CA ALA A 546 23.66 -7.91 10.05
C ALA A 546 23.24 -8.57 8.73
N LEU A 547 22.03 -9.17 8.67
CA LEU A 547 21.47 -9.74 7.46
C LEU A 547 21.20 -8.68 6.39
N GLU A 548 20.78 -7.49 6.76
CA GLU A 548 20.60 -6.36 5.85
C GLU A 548 21.92 -5.93 5.23
N GLY A 549 22.97 -5.74 6.04
CA GLY A 549 24.30 -5.38 5.55
C GLY A 549 24.89 -6.45 4.63
N ALA A 550 24.70 -7.73 4.96
CA ALA A 550 25.09 -8.84 4.09
C ALA A 550 24.30 -8.83 2.78
N THR A 551 23.00 -8.53 2.84
CA THR A 551 22.13 -8.39 1.65
C THR A 551 22.62 -7.22 0.78
N LEU A 552 22.91 -6.05 1.35
CA LEU A 552 23.47 -4.90 0.63
C LEU A 552 24.83 -5.20 -0.04
N ARG A 553 25.57 -6.18 0.45
CA ARG A 553 26.81 -6.65 -0.17
C ARG A 553 26.59 -7.62 -1.32
N VAL A 554 25.61 -8.51 -1.22
CA VAL A 554 25.41 -9.65 -2.15
C VAL A 554 24.39 -9.32 -3.22
N ARG A 555 23.28 -8.70 -2.87
CA ARG A 555 22.16 -8.45 -3.76
C ARG A 555 22.50 -7.62 -5.02
N PRO A 556 23.34 -6.59 -4.96
CA PRO A 556 23.78 -5.86 -6.15
C PRO A 556 24.45 -6.74 -7.21
N ALA A 557 25.19 -7.78 -6.81
CA ALA A 557 25.79 -8.74 -7.75
C ALA A 557 24.72 -9.56 -8.47
N TYR A 558 23.70 -10.02 -7.74
CA TYR A 558 22.54 -10.73 -8.32
C TYR A 558 21.77 -9.83 -9.30
N MET A 559 21.47 -8.58 -8.91
CA MET A 559 20.79 -7.62 -9.78
C MET A 559 21.60 -7.27 -11.02
N LYS A 560 22.93 -7.16 -10.92
CA LYS A 560 23.79 -6.91 -12.07
C LYS A 560 23.79 -8.06 -13.06
N ALA A 561 23.75 -9.31 -12.59
CA ALA A 561 23.58 -10.47 -13.45
C ALA A 561 22.23 -10.44 -14.17
N LEU A 562 21.14 -10.08 -13.48
CA LEU A 562 19.82 -9.92 -14.08
C LEU A 562 19.76 -8.81 -15.13
N GLN A 563 20.36 -7.65 -14.85
CA GLN A 563 20.45 -6.53 -15.80
C GLN A 563 21.20 -6.94 -17.09
N LYS A 564 22.28 -7.74 -16.94
CA LYS A 564 22.99 -8.30 -18.10
C LYS A 564 22.11 -9.23 -18.93
N LEU A 565 21.36 -10.14 -18.27
CA LEU A 565 20.42 -11.03 -18.93
C LEU A 565 19.25 -10.29 -19.61
N ALA A 566 18.83 -9.16 -19.08
CA ALA A 566 17.78 -8.31 -19.61
C ALA A 566 18.30 -7.25 -20.62
N HIS A 567 19.58 -7.31 -21.01
CA HIS A 567 20.20 -6.34 -21.90
C HIS A 567 20.01 -4.88 -21.45
N GLY A 568 19.98 -4.64 -20.14
CA GLY A 568 19.77 -3.33 -19.53
C GLY A 568 18.30 -2.93 -19.34
N ARG A 569 17.35 -3.60 -19.97
CA ARG A 569 15.90 -3.31 -19.84
C ARG A 569 15.31 -4.07 -18.63
N LEU A 570 15.56 -3.55 -17.45
CA LEU A 570 15.04 -4.08 -16.19
C LEU A 570 14.44 -2.94 -15.38
N TYR A 571 13.20 -3.07 -14.93
CA TYR A 571 12.60 -2.14 -13.95
C TYR A 571 12.94 -2.62 -12.53
N PRO A 572 13.12 -1.73 -11.54
CA PRO A 572 13.31 -2.15 -10.15
C PRO A 572 12.00 -2.52 -9.47
N ASP A 573 12.07 -3.37 -8.43
CA ASP A 573 10.92 -3.60 -7.56
C ASP A 573 10.30 -2.28 -7.06
N ALA A 574 8.99 -2.27 -6.89
CA ALA A 574 8.28 -1.13 -6.32
C ALA A 574 8.73 -0.88 -4.88
N ASN A 575 8.82 0.39 -4.47
CA ASN A 575 9.33 0.82 -3.17
C ASN A 575 8.65 2.11 -2.66
N SER A 576 7.40 2.34 -3.02
CA SER A 576 6.61 3.54 -2.69
C SER A 576 7.15 4.83 -3.31
N THR A 577 7.82 4.75 -4.46
CA THR A 577 8.21 5.89 -5.29
C THR A 577 7.34 5.97 -6.53
N LEU A 578 7.31 7.16 -7.18
CA LEU A 578 6.52 7.34 -8.38
C LEU A 578 6.99 6.41 -9.51
N ARG A 579 6.06 5.66 -10.08
CA ARG A 579 6.28 4.71 -11.17
C ARG A 579 5.27 4.92 -12.27
N PHE A 580 5.60 4.35 -13.41
CA PHE A 580 4.79 4.34 -14.63
C PHE A 580 4.51 2.88 -15.01
N THR A 581 3.24 2.55 -15.24
CA THR A 581 2.83 1.30 -15.86
C THR A 581 1.82 1.57 -16.95
N TRP A 582 1.73 0.69 -17.94
CA TRP A 582 0.81 0.84 -19.05
C TRP A 582 0.29 -0.49 -19.55
N GLY A 583 -0.81 -0.46 -20.26
CA GLY A 583 -1.46 -1.63 -20.79
C GLY A 583 -2.65 -1.25 -21.66
N LYS A 584 -3.55 -2.20 -21.88
CA LYS A 584 -4.75 -2.03 -22.68
C LYS A 584 -5.99 -2.43 -21.90
N VAL A 585 -7.11 -1.78 -22.20
CA VAL A 585 -8.42 -2.19 -21.69
C VAL A 585 -8.75 -3.57 -22.27
N SER A 586 -8.77 -4.59 -21.42
CA SER A 586 -8.89 -5.99 -21.84
C SER A 586 -9.53 -6.87 -20.78
N GLY A 587 -10.45 -7.72 -21.18
CA GLY A 587 -10.94 -8.84 -20.38
C GLY A 587 -9.89 -9.97 -20.28
N TYR A 588 -10.27 -11.11 -19.69
CA TYR A 588 -9.41 -12.28 -19.55
C TYR A 588 -10.21 -13.58 -19.41
N GLN A 589 -9.51 -14.70 -19.51
CA GLN A 589 -10.07 -16.04 -19.32
C GLN A 589 -9.38 -16.69 -18.12
N PRO A 590 -10.00 -16.67 -16.92
CA PRO A 590 -9.37 -17.21 -15.71
C PRO A 590 -9.26 -18.75 -15.70
N ARG A 591 -10.09 -19.43 -16.46
CA ARG A 591 -10.14 -20.89 -16.57
C ARG A 591 -10.95 -21.32 -17.80
N ASP A 592 -10.92 -22.61 -18.09
CA ASP A 592 -11.69 -23.20 -19.18
C ASP A 592 -13.17 -22.80 -19.14
N ALA A 593 -13.72 -22.42 -20.31
CA ALA A 593 -15.09 -22.03 -20.54
C ALA A 593 -15.58 -20.77 -19.75
N VAL A 594 -14.69 -19.98 -19.14
CA VAL A 594 -15.02 -18.71 -18.47
C VAL A 594 -14.28 -17.57 -19.16
N ALA A 595 -15.03 -16.58 -19.63
CA ALA A 595 -14.49 -15.35 -20.20
C ALA A 595 -15.11 -14.14 -19.47
N TYR A 596 -14.26 -13.25 -18.97
CA TYR A 596 -14.68 -12.01 -18.36
C TYR A 596 -14.59 -10.85 -19.34
N ALA A 597 -15.72 -10.14 -19.51
CA ALA A 597 -15.76 -8.89 -20.26
C ALA A 597 -14.93 -7.80 -19.54
N PRO A 598 -14.33 -6.87 -20.29
CA PRO A 598 -13.48 -5.84 -19.69
C PRO A 598 -14.23 -4.69 -19.02
N ARG A 599 -15.55 -4.62 -19.09
CA ARG A 599 -16.34 -3.52 -18.52
C ARG A 599 -17.60 -4.03 -17.85
N THR A 600 -17.96 -3.43 -16.71
CA THR A 600 -19.23 -3.63 -16.01
C THR A 600 -20.15 -2.43 -16.20
N THR A 601 -21.40 -2.54 -15.82
CA THR A 601 -22.42 -1.52 -16.07
C THR A 601 -23.31 -1.29 -14.86
N LEU A 602 -24.02 -0.15 -14.85
CA LEU A 602 -25.03 0.17 -13.85
C LEU A 602 -26.13 -0.89 -13.78
N ALA A 603 -26.44 -1.59 -14.88
CA ALA A 603 -27.37 -2.70 -14.86
C ALA A 603 -26.93 -3.81 -13.90
N GLY A 604 -25.62 -4.10 -13.84
CA GLY A 604 -25.06 -5.07 -12.89
C GLY A 604 -25.11 -4.59 -11.42
N VAL A 605 -24.98 -3.28 -11.16
CA VAL A 605 -25.26 -2.72 -9.82
C VAL A 605 -26.68 -3.01 -9.40
N LEU A 606 -27.66 -2.73 -10.29
CA LEU A 606 -29.09 -2.95 -10.02
C LEU A 606 -29.42 -4.43 -9.83
N GLU A 607 -28.79 -5.32 -10.59
CA GLU A 607 -28.98 -6.77 -10.46
C GLU A 607 -28.43 -7.30 -9.12
N LYS A 608 -27.30 -6.79 -8.65
CA LYS A 608 -26.67 -7.17 -7.37
C LYS A 608 -27.33 -6.52 -6.16
N ALA A 609 -28.09 -5.42 -6.32
CA ALA A 609 -28.68 -4.68 -5.20
C ALA A 609 -29.76 -5.51 -4.49
N THR A 610 -29.47 -5.95 -3.26
CA THR A 610 -30.38 -6.71 -2.40
C THR A 610 -31.12 -5.84 -1.40
N GLY A 611 -30.64 -4.62 -1.14
CA GLY A 611 -31.09 -3.74 -0.06
C GLY A 611 -30.51 -4.08 1.31
N GLU A 612 -29.60 -5.05 1.39
CA GLU A 612 -28.84 -5.44 2.59
C GLU A 612 -27.33 -5.36 2.32
N GLU A 613 -26.56 -4.95 3.34
CA GLU A 613 -25.09 -4.94 3.25
C GLU A 613 -24.53 -6.33 2.84
N PRO A 614 -23.53 -6.34 1.96
CA PRO A 614 -22.81 -5.22 1.35
C PRO A 614 -23.39 -4.77 -0.02
N PHE A 615 -24.61 -5.15 -0.38
CA PHE A 615 -25.26 -4.84 -1.65
C PHE A 615 -26.48 -3.90 -1.46
N ASP A 616 -26.34 -2.93 -0.57
CA ASP A 616 -27.35 -1.96 -0.14
C ASP A 616 -27.27 -0.64 -0.95
N ALA A 617 -27.40 -0.72 -2.27
CA ALA A 617 -27.37 0.45 -3.13
C ALA A 617 -28.34 1.55 -2.63
N PRO A 618 -27.88 2.84 -2.47
CA PRO A 618 -28.71 3.90 -1.93
C PRO A 618 -29.96 4.19 -2.74
N ALA A 619 -31.04 4.56 -2.07
CA ALA A 619 -32.32 4.89 -2.73
C ALA A 619 -32.18 6.01 -3.80
N ALA A 620 -31.28 6.97 -3.58
CA ALA A 620 -30.98 8.04 -4.55
C ALA A 620 -30.39 7.47 -5.85
N LEU A 621 -29.45 6.52 -5.76
CA LEU A 621 -28.88 5.83 -6.93
C LEU A 621 -29.96 5.04 -7.68
N LEU A 622 -30.76 4.26 -6.95
CA LEU A 622 -31.85 3.48 -7.53
C LEU A 622 -32.92 4.37 -8.21
N ALA A 623 -33.14 5.58 -7.70
CA ALA A 623 -34.04 6.56 -8.31
C ALA A 623 -33.42 7.17 -9.58
N ALA A 624 -32.17 7.61 -9.55
CA ALA A 624 -31.45 8.18 -10.68
C ALA A 624 -31.30 7.17 -11.84
N ALA A 625 -31.13 5.89 -11.54
CA ALA A 625 -31.03 4.83 -12.54
C ALA A 625 -32.31 4.61 -13.38
N LYS A 626 -33.46 5.16 -12.98
CA LYS A 626 -34.72 5.05 -13.75
C LYS A 626 -34.79 5.97 -14.97
N SER A 627 -33.95 7.03 -14.99
CA SER A 627 -33.93 8.01 -16.07
C SER A 627 -32.52 8.54 -16.24
N ILE A 628 -31.73 7.87 -17.07
CA ILE A 628 -30.32 8.20 -17.28
C ILE A 628 -30.19 9.19 -18.44
N PRO A 629 -29.57 10.36 -18.27
CA PRO A 629 -29.30 11.28 -19.38
C PRO A 629 -28.46 10.61 -20.47
N PRO A 630 -28.79 10.80 -21.76
CA PRO A 630 -28.09 10.16 -22.88
C PRO A 630 -26.55 10.37 -22.89
N GLY A 631 -26.07 11.47 -22.30
CA GLY A 631 -24.65 11.79 -22.24
C GLY A 631 -23.82 10.88 -21.32
N TYR A 632 -24.47 10.04 -20.50
CA TYR A 632 -23.83 9.03 -19.64
C TYR A 632 -23.97 7.60 -20.19
N LEU A 633 -24.77 7.39 -21.23
CA LEU A 633 -24.94 6.07 -21.82
C LEU A 633 -23.78 5.76 -22.78
N ASP A 634 -23.10 4.65 -22.55
CA ASP A 634 -22.18 4.09 -23.55
C ASP A 634 -23.02 3.40 -24.65
N PRO A 635 -22.86 3.81 -25.92
CA PRO A 635 -23.70 3.28 -27.01
C PRO A 635 -23.55 1.76 -27.24
N ALA A 636 -22.38 1.20 -26.95
CA ALA A 636 -22.10 -0.22 -27.13
C ALA A 636 -22.67 -1.07 -25.96
N LEU A 637 -22.73 -0.50 -24.76
CA LEU A 637 -23.24 -1.17 -23.56
C LEU A 637 -24.74 -0.91 -23.34
N GLY A 638 -25.28 0.17 -23.90
CA GLY A 638 -26.66 0.62 -23.63
C GLY A 638 -26.90 0.99 -22.14
N SER A 639 -25.84 1.28 -21.40
CA SER A 639 -25.87 1.55 -19.97
C SER A 639 -24.73 2.49 -19.56
N VAL A 640 -24.72 2.95 -18.31
CA VAL A 640 -23.57 3.66 -17.72
C VAL A 640 -22.47 2.64 -17.43
N PRO A 641 -21.24 2.78 -17.97
CA PRO A 641 -20.11 1.95 -17.58
C PRO A 641 -19.72 2.25 -16.13
N VAL A 642 -19.46 1.23 -15.31
CA VAL A 642 -19.13 1.36 -13.87
C VAL A 642 -17.65 1.12 -13.62
N ASP A 643 -17.16 -0.08 -13.91
CA ASP A 643 -15.76 -0.44 -13.74
C ASP A 643 -15.20 -1.03 -15.04
N PHE A 644 -13.87 -0.96 -15.18
CA PHE A 644 -13.20 -1.61 -16.30
C PHE A 644 -11.88 -2.28 -15.87
N LEU A 645 -11.43 -3.19 -16.71
CA LEU A 645 -10.17 -3.93 -16.57
C LEU A 645 -9.12 -3.40 -17.52
N SER A 646 -7.88 -3.33 -17.06
CA SER A 646 -6.71 -3.16 -17.93
C SER A 646 -5.60 -4.17 -17.61
N THR A 647 -4.67 -4.33 -18.54
CA THR A 647 -3.46 -5.13 -18.35
C THR A 647 -2.31 -4.36 -17.68
N CYS A 648 -2.58 -3.23 -17.03
CA CYS A 648 -1.58 -2.48 -16.28
C CYS A 648 -1.08 -3.32 -15.08
N ASP A 649 0.21 -3.16 -14.77
CA ASP A 649 0.86 -3.82 -13.65
C ASP A 649 0.82 -2.93 -12.42
N ILE A 650 0.09 -3.31 -11.38
CA ILE A 650 -0.06 -2.54 -10.13
C ILE A 650 0.18 -3.39 -8.88
N THR A 651 0.39 -2.72 -7.76
CA THR A 651 0.34 -3.31 -6.41
C THR A 651 -0.25 -2.32 -5.41
N GLY A 652 -0.44 -2.74 -4.16
CA GLY A 652 -0.91 -1.87 -3.08
C GLY A 652 -0.11 -0.56 -3.02
N GLY A 653 -0.81 0.58 -2.86
CA GLY A 653 -0.25 1.92 -3.01
C GLY A 653 -0.65 2.61 -4.33
N ASN A 654 -0.96 1.83 -5.38
CA ASN A 654 -1.59 2.37 -6.60
C ASN A 654 -3.07 2.73 -6.39
N SER A 655 -3.70 2.39 -5.29
CA SER A 655 -5.05 2.84 -4.95
C SER A 655 -5.18 4.36 -5.13
N GLY A 656 -6.16 4.81 -5.95
CA GLY A 656 -6.37 6.22 -6.31
C GLY A 656 -5.45 6.75 -7.42
N SER A 657 -4.58 5.92 -7.99
CA SER A 657 -3.78 6.31 -9.15
C SER A 657 -4.68 6.68 -10.32
N PRO A 658 -4.42 7.81 -10.99
CA PRO A 658 -5.16 8.16 -12.18
C PRO A 658 -4.87 7.17 -13.30
N THR A 659 -5.91 6.70 -13.94
CA THR A 659 -5.80 5.99 -15.21
C THR A 659 -5.99 6.98 -16.33
N LEU A 660 -4.99 7.08 -17.19
CA LEU A 660 -4.92 8.08 -18.24
C LEU A 660 -4.99 7.43 -19.63
N ASN A 661 -5.60 8.14 -20.58
CA ASN A 661 -5.62 7.76 -22.00
C ASN A 661 -4.37 8.26 -22.74
N GLY A 662 -4.26 7.99 -24.03
CA GLY A 662 -3.13 8.42 -24.88
C GLY A 662 -2.87 9.93 -24.89
N ARG A 663 -3.86 10.77 -24.55
CA ARG A 663 -3.76 12.23 -24.45
C ARG A 663 -3.45 12.74 -23.05
N GLY A 664 -3.31 11.85 -22.06
CA GLY A 664 -3.09 12.22 -20.67
C GLY A 664 -4.36 12.71 -19.93
N GLU A 665 -5.54 12.40 -20.45
CA GLU A 665 -6.80 12.72 -19.79
C GLU A 665 -7.21 11.60 -18.82
N LEU A 666 -7.74 11.96 -17.64
CA LEU A 666 -8.23 11.04 -16.63
C LEU A 666 -9.48 10.32 -17.14
N VAL A 667 -9.39 9.00 -17.30
CA VAL A 667 -10.48 8.12 -17.75
C VAL A 667 -10.99 7.19 -16.66
N GLY A 668 -10.31 7.11 -15.53
CA GLY A 668 -10.69 6.30 -14.38
C GLY A 668 -9.66 6.38 -13.25
N LEU A 669 -9.93 5.67 -12.15
CA LEU A 669 -8.99 5.50 -11.05
C LEU A 669 -8.73 4.02 -10.81
N ALA A 670 -7.47 3.62 -10.74
CA ALA A 670 -7.12 2.28 -10.31
C ALA A 670 -7.44 2.11 -8.82
N PHE A 671 -8.09 1.01 -8.45
CA PHE A 671 -8.41 0.79 -7.04
C PHE A 671 -8.12 -0.63 -6.55
N ASP A 672 -8.07 -1.63 -7.46
CA ASP A 672 -7.86 -3.02 -7.06
C ASP A 672 -7.18 -3.82 -8.19
N GLY A 673 -6.65 -5.00 -7.86
CA GLY A 673 -6.31 -6.04 -8.81
C GLY A 673 -7.37 -7.12 -8.84
N ASN A 674 -7.35 -8.01 -9.83
CA ASN A 674 -8.24 -9.17 -9.84
C ASN A 674 -7.66 -10.32 -9.02
N TRP A 675 -8.54 -11.24 -8.57
CA TRP A 675 -8.19 -12.36 -7.69
C TRP A 675 -7.13 -13.29 -8.29
N GLU A 676 -7.25 -13.62 -9.56
CA GLU A 676 -6.33 -14.50 -10.27
C GLU A 676 -4.95 -13.85 -10.49
N GLY A 677 -4.93 -12.52 -10.47
CA GLY A 677 -3.71 -11.71 -10.59
C GLY A 677 -2.97 -11.44 -9.28
N MET A 678 -3.42 -11.93 -8.13
CA MET A 678 -2.85 -11.62 -6.80
C MET A 678 -1.38 -12.03 -6.64
N VAL A 679 -0.89 -12.95 -7.45
CA VAL A 679 0.52 -13.35 -7.47
C VAL A 679 1.43 -12.27 -8.09
N SER A 680 0.87 -11.21 -8.67
CA SER A 680 1.60 -10.20 -9.44
C SER A 680 2.74 -9.51 -8.67
N ASP A 681 2.69 -9.43 -7.35
CA ASP A 681 3.83 -8.91 -6.59
C ASP A 681 5.11 -9.75 -6.78
N TYR A 682 4.96 -11.00 -7.14
CA TYR A 682 6.06 -11.95 -7.39
C TYR A 682 6.20 -12.29 -8.87
N LEU A 683 5.09 -12.52 -9.56
CA LEU A 683 5.05 -13.00 -10.94
C LEU A 683 3.89 -12.31 -11.68
N TYR A 684 4.21 -11.45 -12.64
CA TYR A 684 3.21 -10.90 -13.55
C TYR A 684 2.89 -11.93 -14.64
N ASP A 685 1.60 -12.30 -14.75
CA ASP A 685 1.08 -13.16 -15.80
C ASP A 685 0.16 -12.32 -16.70
N PRO A 686 0.58 -11.99 -17.93
CA PRO A 686 -0.19 -11.14 -18.83
C PRO A 686 -1.56 -11.73 -19.23
N ASP A 687 -1.73 -13.04 -19.11
CA ASP A 687 -2.97 -13.71 -19.50
C ASP A 687 -4.07 -13.51 -18.45
N VAL A 688 -3.72 -13.40 -17.17
CA VAL A 688 -4.70 -13.32 -16.07
C VAL A 688 -4.61 -12.05 -15.21
N VAL A 689 -3.44 -11.40 -15.09
CA VAL A 689 -3.31 -10.18 -14.26
C VAL A 689 -4.11 -9.04 -14.87
N ARG A 690 -5.00 -8.45 -14.08
CA ARG A 690 -5.79 -7.27 -14.46
C ARG A 690 -5.86 -6.27 -13.31
N THR A 691 -5.76 -5.00 -13.67
CA THR A 691 -6.11 -3.87 -12.80
C THR A 691 -7.58 -3.55 -12.96
N ILE A 692 -8.26 -3.33 -11.85
CA ILE A 692 -9.67 -2.89 -11.79
C ILE A 692 -9.69 -1.38 -11.57
N HIS A 693 -10.49 -0.69 -12.39
CA HIS A 693 -10.62 0.76 -12.36
C HIS A 693 -12.08 1.17 -12.27
N VAL A 694 -12.39 2.21 -11.50
CA VAL A 694 -13.68 2.89 -11.62
C VAL A 694 -13.67 3.77 -12.86
N ASP A 695 -14.73 3.68 -13.68
CA ASP A 695 -14.85 4.47 -14.92
C ASP A 695 -15.23 5.92 -14.61
N VAL A 696 -14.60 6.87 -15.29
CA VAL A 696 -14.87 8.30 -15.14
C VAL A 696 -16.33 8.68 -15.42
N VAL A 697 -17.00 7.93 -16.30
CA VAL A 697 -18.42 8.17 -16.61
C VAL A 697 -19.30 7.85 -15.42
N TYR A 698 -19.01 6.74 -14.70
CA TYR A 698 -19.71 6.42 -13.47
C TYR A 698 -19.48 7.47 -12.38
N MET A 699 -18.24 7.87 -12.17
CA MET A 699 -17.89 8.93 -11.22
C MET A 699 -18.72 10.20 -11.50
N ARG A 700 -18.74 10.65 -12.75
CA ARG A 700 -19.48 11.84 -13.18
C ARG A 700 -20.98 11.67 -13.04
N TRP A 701 -21.52 10.51 -13.39
CA TRP A 701 -22.95 10.22 -13.28
C TRP A 701 -23.39 10.23 -11.81
N VAL A 702 -22.65 9.62 -10.90
CA VAL A 702 -22.93 9.64 -9.47
C VAL A 702 -22.88 11.09 -8.93
N MET A 703 -21.86 11.86 -9.29
CA MET A 703 -21.71 13.25 -8.85
C MET A 703 -22.81 14.17 -9.39
N ASP A 704 -23.30 13.93 -10.61
CA ASP A 704 -24.33 14.75 -11.26
C ASP A 704 -25.75 14.33 -10.81
N GLU A 705 -26.09 13.05 -11.00
CA GLU A 705 -27.46 12.56 -10.87
C GLU A 705 -27.82 12.12 -9.45
N VAL A 706 -26.85 11.58 -8.69
CA VAL A 706 -27.11 11.01 -7.36
C VAL A 706 -26.85 12.03 -6.26
N ASP A 707 -25.62 12.57 -6.21
CA ASP A 707 -25.15 13.39 -5.08
C ASP A 707 -25.22 14.90 -5.35
N ARG A 708 -25.55 15.32 -6.59
CA ARG A 708 -25.70 16.73 -6.98
C ARG A 708 -24.46 17.58 -6.71
N ALA A 709 -23.27 16.99 -6.88
CA ALA A 709 -21.98 17.66 -6.64
C ALA A 709 -21.59 18.60 -7.81
N HIS A 710 -22.52 19.36 -8.35
CA HIS A 710 -22.42 20.19 -9.56
C HIS A 710 -21.30 21.21 -9.49
N HIS A 711 -21.05 21.82 -8.32
CA HIS A 711 -19.97 22.80 -8.14
C HIS A 711 -18.59 22.17 -8.31
N LEU A 712 -18.41 20.89 -7.91
CA LEU A 712 -17.15 20.17 -8.12
C LEU A 712 -16.96 19.78 -9.60
N LEU A 713 -18.04 19.36 -10.29
CA LEU A 713 -17.98 19.11 -11.73
C LEU A 713 -17.57 20.38 -12.49
N ARG A 714 -18.18 21.54 -12.17
CA ARG A 714 -17.80 22.82 -12.79
C ARG A 714 -16.37 23.24 -12.46
N GLU A 715 -15.89 22.99 -11.22
CA GLU A 715 -14.50 23.28 -10.83
C GLU A 715 -13.50 22.44 -11.66
N MET A 716 -13.84 21.21 -11.99
CA MET A 716 -13.06 20.31 -12.88
C MET A 716 -13.22 20.65 -14.37
N GLY A 717 -14.03 21.65 -14.74
CA GLY A 717 -14.32 22.01 -16.13
C GLY A 717 -15.26 21.03 -16.83
N LEU A 718 -16.07 20.25 -16.10
CA LEU A 718 -16.98 19.26 -16.64
C LEU A 718 -18.41 19.81 -16.81
N PRO A 719 -19.15 19.36 -17.84
CA PRO A 719 -20.55 19.72 -18.00
C PRO A 719 -21.40 19.04 -16.93
N VAL A 720 -22.41 19.74 -16.44
CA VAL A 720 -23.54 19.25 -15.64
C VAL A 720 -24.70 18.98 -16.61
N LEU A 721 -25.17 17.74 -16.68
CA LEU A 721 -26.18 17.35 -17.68
C LEU A 721 -27.61 17.48 -17.12
N THR A 722 -27.78 17.50 -15.80
CA THR A 722 -29.08 17.71 -15.14
C THR A 722 -29.59 19.15 -15.18
N ASP A 723 -28.73 20.14 -15.45
CA ASP A 723 -29.15 21.55 -15.56
C ASP A 723 -29.84 21.89 -16.92
N ASN A 724 -29.99 20.91 -17.83
CA ASN A 724 -30.59 21.09 -19.16
C ASN A 724 -32.03 20.59 -19.25
#